data_6e5c322923c83f671fde361a5d2facf1
#
_entry.id   6e5c322923c83f671fde361a5d2facf1
#
_cell.length_a   1.000
_cell.length_b   1.000
_cell.length_c   1.000
_cell.angle_alpha   90.00
_cell.angle_beta   90.00
_cell.angle_gamma   90.00
#
_symmetry.space_group_name_H-M   'P 1'
#
loop_
_entity.id
_entity.type
_entity.pdbx_description
1 polymer ?
#
loop_
_entity_poly.entity_id
_entity_poly.type
_entity_poly.pdbx_seq_one_letter_code
_entity_poly.pdbx_strand_id
1 'polypeptide(L)'
;MKFLNAVLIVLIGHFSYAQKCVIVDKDSEFPISNVQITNEARTISVVSDRNGIADLSDFEEMELLIFHHVSYVELELLKKHIRKDFTTVFLQYKSELLKEVFLSSAMGDVERNRIAEEVAVFSSKDIQRAVPQTSADMLAEIPGVKVQKTQFGGGSPVLRGMEANRILLVVDGVRMNNAIYRKGHLQNSITVSPSQLDKTEVIFGPSSVVYGSDALGGVIHYYTRKPEVSERNTVNLDFLGRYSTVNDEKTVNASVELQFEKIASFTSISHSSFGDLRMGEYRPHGFSNWGLQYEYSDNTKTFYNPEPVLNSNPNVQRNVGFEQTDILQKLFLPFENGSDLMFNLQFSTSSDINRFDKLTERKDGKLRFAEWYYGPQDRFLFSTQYHISPNKKFMDIGGFTLAYQNIKESRISRKFDSFDRSSQFERVQVFSLNGDFTKKMAPEINRDFGYGFEVAYNDVRSTSRGDVLQVEGNEIIGVEENFVVQTRYPDGGSSYLSSAVYASYRQDLGKKSTLNTGLRVTNTILNAKWVDTTYIKLPESDIQSMNTAVTLTAGYAYKPNPNWQINGVFSSGFRSPNIDDIGKVREKRGDVTVPNADLQPEFAYNFEAGLIKYFDEKKTFLGLTGYYTLLNNYIVRAPFVLNGSSQIIYDGELSNVVANVNKGNAYLIGGTLTFKGQLTNTWNTRTTITYTEGNTYDTKEPLSSIPPLFGRVEFNYVRNRVETGVNMVFNGIKKAEDYNLSEGIDNIEQTPFLIDQDTYYGSPPWYTLNYYMRFKTSKYVDLLINVDNIMDHHYKEFASAISAPGRNFSFTVIGNF
;
A
#
# COMPACT_ATOMS: atom_id res chain seq x y z
N MET A 1 -19.07 -86.06 -31.97
CA MET A 1 -17.84 -85.57 -31.35
C MET A 1 -17.22 -84.56 -32.30
N LYS A 2 -17.78 -83.41 -32.45
CA LYS A 2 -17.22 -82.24 -33.20
C LYS A 2 -18.04 -81.01 -32.75
N PHE A 3 -17.81 -80.50 -31.54
CA PHE A 3 -18.43 -79.24 -31.10
C PHE A 3 -17.85 -78.74 -29.72
N LEU A 4 -16.53 -79.03 -29.50
CA LEU A 4 -15.95 -78.56 -28.24
C LEU A 4 -14.59 -77.87 -28.40
N ASN A 5 -14.26 -77.36 -29.59
CA ASN A 5 -13.00 -76.63 -29.80
C ASN A 5 -13.16 -75.21 -30.39
N ALA A 6 -14.32 -74.55 -30.25
CA ALA A 6 -14.56 -73.20 -30.77
C ALA A 6 -14.93 -72.14 -29.77
N VAL A 7 -14.67 -72.34 -28.47
CA VAL A 7 -15.03 -71.34 -27.41
C VAL A 7 -13.80 -70.93 -26.55
N LEU A 8 -12.57 -71.28 -26.96
CA LEU A 8 -11.38 -70.89 -26.18
C LEU A 8 -10.52 -69.80 -26.87
N ILE A 9 -11.05 -69.03 -27.78
CA ILE A 9 -10.37 -67.89 -28.44
C ILE A 9 -11.32 -66.71 -28.46
N VAL A 10 -11.68 -66.12 -27.36
CA VAL A 10 -12.14 -64.71 -27.21
C VAL A 10 -12.23 -64.42 -25.70
N LEU A 11 -11.17 -64.30 -25.00
CA LEU A 11 -11.06 -63.59 -23.72
C LEU A 11 -9.60 -63.26 -23.40
N ILE A 12 -8.85 -62.74 -24.42
CA ILE A 12 -7.74 -61.86 -24.12
C ILE A 12 -8.31 -60.46 -24.08
N GLY A 13 -9.02 -60.21 -22.96
CA GLY A 13 -9.33 -58.84 -22.64
C GLY A 13 -8.01 -58.08 -22.46
N HIS A 14 -7.81 -57.07 -23.30
CA HIS A 14 -6.77 -56.09 -23.05
C HIS A 14 -7.07 -55.40 -21.71
N PHE A 15 -6.42 -55.88 -20.66
CA PHE A 15 -6.28 -55.07 -19.47
C PHE A 15 -5.37 -53.92 -19.85
N SER A 16 -5.92 -52.82 -20.32
CA SER A 16 -5.25 -51.51 -20.35
C SER A 16 -4.98 -51.16 -18.91
N TYR A 17 -3.79 -51.41 -18.42
CA TYR A 17 -3.32 -50.86 -17.15
C TYR A 17 -3.22 -49.36 -17.34
N ALA A 18 -4.16 -48.59 -16.77
CA ALA A 18 -4.09 -47.14 -16.73
C ALA A 18 -2.80 -46.77 -16.00
N GLN A 19 -1.84 -46.22 -16.74
CA GLN A 19 -0.59 -45.73 -16.18
C GLN A 19 -0.83 -44.36 -15.55
N LYS A 20 -1.02 -44.32 -14.24
CA LYS A 20 -1.28 -43.07 -13.50
C LYS A 20 -0.02 -42.62 -12.79
N CYS A 21 0.24 -41.32 -12.79
CA CYS A 21 1.25 -40.70 -11.95
C CYS A 21 0.59 -39.75 -10.94
N VAL A 22 1.27 -39.54 -9.82
CA VAL A 22 0.92 -38.52 -8.84
C VAL A 22 1.94 -37.41 -8.96
N ILE A 23 1.47 -36.20 -9.22
CA ILE A 23 2.32 -35.01 -9.34
C ILE A 23 2.26 -34.28 -8.02
N VAL A 24 3.43 -34.04 -7.42
CA VAL A 24 3.56 -33.40 -6.12
C VAL A 24 4.58 -32.25 -6.16
N ASP A 25 4.38 -31.31 -5.28
CA ASP A 25 5.36 -30.26 -5.01
C ASP A 25 6.61 -30.86 -4.37
N LYS A 26 7.78 -30.55 -4.90
CA LYS A 26 9.06 -31.13 -4.47
C LYS A 26 9.42 -30.78 -3.02
N ASP A 27 8.99 -29.64 -2.55
CA ASP A 27 9.37 -29.11 -1.23
C ASP A 27 8.33 -29.45 -0.16
N SER A 28 7.04 -29.42 -0.49
CA SER A 28 5.95 -29.71 0.47
C SER A 28 5.44 -31.14 0.39
N GLU A 29 5.74 -31.86 -0.68
CA GLU A 29 5.22 -33.21 -1.00
C GLU A 29 3.68 -33.27 -1.15
N PHE A 30 3.01 -32.09 -1.26
CA PHE A 30 1.58 -32.06 -1.50
C PHE A 30 1.24 -32.25 -2.98
N PRO A 31 0.11 -32.93 -3.29
CA PRO A 31 -0.32 -33.09 -4.65
C PRO A 31 -0.65 -31.77 -5.31
N ILE A 32 -0.25 -31.64 -6.59
CA ILE A 32 -0.50 -30.45 -7.40
C ILE A 32 -1.62 -30.76 -8.38
N SER A 33 -2.72 -30.00 -8.28
CA SER A 33 -3.83 -30.04 -9.23
C SER A 33 -3.54 -29.15 -10.44
N ASN A 34 -4.29 -29.38 -11.53
CA ASN A 34 -4.23 -28.56 -12.75
C ASN A 34 -2.84 -28.52 -13.46
N VAL A 35 -2.00 -29.50 -13.23
CA VAL A 35 -0.78 -29.67 -14.04
C VAL A 35 -1.19 -30.19 -15.41
N GLN A 36 -0.94 -29.41 -16.43
CA GLN A 36 -1.14 -29.81 -17.83
C GLN A 36 0.06 -30.64 -18.29
N ILE A 37 -0.20 -31.85 -18.79
CA ILE A 37 0.81 -32.76 -19.32
C ILE A 37 0.54 -32.90 -20.82
N THR A 38 1.54 -32.54 -21.63
CA THR A 38 1.41 -32.61 -23.10
C THR A 38 2.59 -33.39 -23.68
N ASN A 39 2.41 -33.93 -24.86
CA ASN A 39 3.56 -34.39 -25.66
C ASN A 39 4.24 -33.18 -26.33
N GLU A 40 5.46 -33.39 -26.88
CA GLU A 40 6.25 -32.36 -27.57
C GLU A 40 5.45 -31.67 -28.72
N ALA A 41 4.69 -32.46 -29.48
CA ALA A 41 3.82 -31.96 -30.57
C ALA A 41 2.54 -31.28 -30.07
N ARG A 42 2.24 -31.32 -28.78
CA ARG A 42 1.00 -30.79 -28.13
C ARG A 42 -0.30 -31.32 -28.73
N THR A 43 -0.28 -32.54 -29.25
CA THR A 43 -1.43 -33.22 -29.85
C THR A 43 -2.24 -33.99 -28.82
N ILE A 44 -1.62 -34.33 -27.68
CA ILE A 44 -2.24 -35.02 -26.54
C ILE A 44 -2.09 -34.12 -25.31
N SER A 45 -3.16 -33.93 -24.55
CA SER A 45 -3.12 -33.14 -23.33
C SER A 45 -3.96 -33.79 -22.22
N VAL A 46 -3.36 -33.96 -21.06
CA VAL A 46 -4.02 -34.48 -19.83
C VAL A 46 -3.76 -33.50 -18.70
N VAL A 47 -4.71 -33.39 -17.76
CA VAL A 47 -4.60 -32.49 -16.61
C VAL A 47 -4.72 -33.28 -15.32
N SER A 48 -3.85 -32.99 -14.33
CA SER A 48 -3.91 -33.64 -13.02
C SER A 48 -5.15 -33.21 -12.23
N ASP A 49 -5.74 -34.17 -11.52
CA ASP A 49 -6.90 -33.93 -10.64
C ASP A 49 -6.51 -33.24 -9.31
N ARG A 50 -7.49 -33.04 -8.41
CA ARG A 50 -7.27 -32.44 -7.09
C ARG A 50 -6.32 -33.24 -6.18
N ASN A 51 -6.10 -34.50 -6.47
CA ASN A 51 -5.14 -35.34 -5.77
C ASN A 51 -3.79 -35.42 -6.48
N GLY A 52 -3.56 -34.59 -7.49
CA GLY A 52 -2.37 -34.59 -8.32
C GLY A 52 -2.26 -35.77 -9.27
N ILE A 53 -3.33 -36.56 -9.45
CA ILE A 53 -3.33 -37.78 -10.25
C ILE A 53 -3.61 -37.43 -11.72
N ALA A 54 -2.74 -37.87 -12.61
CA ALA A 54 -2.91 -37.80 -14.05
C ALA A 54 -2.83 -39.18 -14.67
N ASP A 55 -3.69 -39.45 -15.68
CA ASP A 55 -3.68 -40.68 -16.45
C ASP A 55 -2.86 -40.48 -17.75
N LEU A 56 -1.77 -41.21 -17.87
CA LEU A 56 -0.83 -41.10 -18.99
C LEU A 56 -1.05 -42.18 -20.06
N SER A 57 -2.17 -42.90 -20.04
CA SER A 57 -2.44 -44.04 -20.93
C SER A 57 -2.40 -43.65 -22.42
N ASP A 58 -2.81 -42.41 -22.74
CA ASP A 58 -2.90 -41.93 -24.14
C ASP A 58 -1.55 -41.57 -24.79
N PHE A 59 -0.48 -41.49 -24.00
CA PHE A 59 0.87 -41.20 -24.51
C PHE A 59 1.65 -42.46 -24.86
N GLU A 60 2.57 -42.40 -25.83
CA GLU A 60 3.45 -43.49 -26.18
C GLU A 60 4.65 -43.66 -25.23
N GLU A 61 5.19 -44.87 -25.03
CA GLU A 61 6.29 -45.17 -24.08
C GLU A 61 7.56 -44.31 -24.32
N MET A 62 7.85 -43.96 -25.58
CA MET A 62 9.04 -43.19 -25.94
C MET A 62 8.76 -41.69 -26.12
N GLU A 63 7.55 -41.25 -25.78
CA GLU A 63 7.12 -39.86 -25.91
C GLU A 63 7.71 -38.99 -24.82
N LEU A 64 8.18 -37.79 -25.20
CA LEU A 64 8.60 -36.76 -24.25
C LEU A 64 7.36 -36.06 -23.68
N LEU A 65 7.15 -36.16 -22.38
CA LEU A 65 6.05 -35.52 -21.64
C LEU A 65 6.54 -34.21 -21.05
N ILE A 66 5.79 -33.14 -21.30
CA ILE A 66 6.01 -31.79 -20.77
C ILE A 66 4.95 -31.54 -19.69
N PHE A 67 5.40 -31.42 -18.45
CA PHE A 67 4.57 -31.08 -17.29
C PHE A 67 4.61 -29.57 -17.10
N HIS A 68 3.50 -28.91 -17.38
CA HIS A 68 3.35 -27.46 -17.28
C HIS A 68 2.35 -27.08 -16.19
N HIS A 69 2.74 -26.13 -15.34
CA HIS A 69 1.83 -25.48 -14.37
C HIS A 69 2.31 -24.04 -14.17
N VAL A 70 1.37 -23.10 -14.03
CA VAL A 70 1.66 -21.66 -13.92
C VAL A 70 2.67 -21.35 -12.81
N SER A 71 2.60 -22.05 -11.67
CA SER A 71 3.44 -21.84 -10.50
C SER A 71 4.68 -22.73 -10.40
N TYR A 72 4.90 -23.68 -11.33
CA TYR A 72 5.98 -24.65 -11.24
C TYR A 72 6.91 -24.57 -12.46
N VAL A 73 8.17 -24.91 -12.24
CA VAL A 73 9.15 -25.04 -13.34
C VAL A 73 8.70 -26.19 -14.25
N GLU A 74 8.66 -25.92 -15.54
CA GLU A 74 8.33 -26.92 -16.55
C GLU A 74 9.31 -28.09 -16.45
N LEU A 75 8.78 -29.32 -16.42
CA LEU A 75 9.57 -30.54 -16.32
C LEU A 75 9.33 -31.39 -17.55
N GLU A 76 10.40 -31.78 -18.21
CA GLU A 76 10.38 -32.68 -19.34
C GLU A 76 10.87 -34.08 -18.92
N LEU A 77 10.07 -35.10 -19.17
CA LEU A 77 10.37 -36.49 -18.82
C LEU A 77 9.91 -37.41 -19.98
N LEU A 78 10.73 -38.36 -20.33
CA LEU A 78 10.29 -39.47 -21.21
C LEU A 78 9.31 -40.37 -20.43
N LYS A 79 8.16 -40.72 -21.03
CA LYS A 79 7.17 -41.58 -20.40
C LYS A 79 7.74 -42.88 -19.84
N LYS A 80 8.69 -43.51 -20.52
CA LYS A 80 9.39 -44.73 -20.07
C LYS A 80 10.08 -44.62 -18.71
N HIS A 81 10.42 -43.40 -18.29
CA HIS A 81 11.03 -43.15 -16.96
C HIS A 81 9.98 -43.08 -15.84
N ILE A 82 8.71 -43.02 -16.20
CA ILE A 82 7.60 -43.06 -15.26
C ILE A 82 7.18 -44.53 -15.12
N ARG A 83 7.49 -45.17 -13.97
CA ARG A 83 7.21 -46.63 -13.75
C ARG A 83 5.70 -46.89 -13.81
N LYS A 84 5.34 -48.11 -14.23
CA LYS A 84 3.94 -48.53 -14.45
C LYS A 84 3.07 -48.55 -13.17
N ASP A 85 3.69 -48.56 -11.99
CA ASP A 85 3.00 -48.60 -10.71
C ASP A 85 3.20 -47.28 -9.95
N PHE A 86 2.23 -46.38 -10.04
CA PHE A 86 2.15 -45.10 -9.29
C PHE A 86 3.50 -44.43 -9.04
N THR A 87 4.06 -43.80 -10.05
CA THR A 87 5.27 -43.00 -9.90
C THR A 87 4.92 -41.58 -9.48
N THR A 88 5.60 -41.10 -8.46
CA THR A 88 5.50 -39.71 -8.03
C THR A 88 6.41 -38.84 -8.91
N VAL A 89 5.82 -37.83 -9.54
CA VAL A 89 6.53 -36.81 -10.31
C VAL A 89 6.64 -35.55 -9.44
N PHE A 90 7.87 -35.09 -9.19
CA PHE A 90 8.13 -33.93 -8.37
C PHE A 90 8.30 -32.70 -9.25
N LEU A 91 7.44 -31.70 -9.10
CA LEU A 91 7.61 -30.38 -9.71
C LEU A 91 8.25 -29.41 -8.71
N GLN A 92 9.23 -28.68 -9.20
CA GLN A 92 9.87 -27.61 -8.43
C GLN A 92 9.05 -26.34 -8.57
N TYR A 93 8.64 -25.74 -7.45
CA TYR A 93 7.97 -24.46 -7.46
C TYR A 93 8.85 -23.41 -8.18
N LYS A 94 8.26 -22.60 -9.06
CA LYS A 94 8.98 -21.48 -9.70
C LYS A 94 9.42 -20.52 -8.60
N SER A 95 10.72 -20.38 -8.41
CA SER A 95 11.25 -19.31 -7.56
C SER A 95 10.84 -17.98 -8.19
N GLU A 96 10.08 -17.16 -7.45
CA GLU A 96 9.55 -15.87 -7.91
C GLU A 96 10.63 -14.84 -8.30
N LEU A 97 11.90 -15.16 -8.07
CA LEU A 97 13.03 -14.29 -8.36
C LEU A 97 13.21 -13.96 -9.86
N LEU A 98 12.61 -14.72 -10.78
CA LEU A 98 12.92 -14.63 -12.22
C LEU A 98 11.79 -14.07 -13.09
N LYS A 99 10.54 -14.00 -12.59
CA LYS A 99 9.41 -13.46 -13.36
C LYS A 99 8.48 -12.65 -12.45
N GLU A 100 9.00 -11.62 -11.81
CA GLU A 100 8.12 -10.58 -11.30
C GLU A 100 7.53 -9.87 -12.53
N VAL A 101 6.29 -10.10 -12.80
CA VAL A 101 5.53 -9.43 -13.86
C VAL A 101 4.93 -8.18 -13.26
N PHE A 102 5.32 -7.03 -13.79
CA PHE A 102 4.78 -5.74 -13.36
C PHE A 102 3.64 -5.36 -14.28
N LEU A 103 2.47 -5.19 -13.71
CA LEU A 103 1.33 -4.60 -14.40
C LEU A 103 1.47 -3.08 -14.36
N SER A 104 1.92 -2.47 -15.44
CA SER A 104 1.72 -1.03 -15.61
C SER A 104 0.39 -0.80 -16.30
N SER A 105 -0.40 0.14 -15.83
CA SER A 105 -1.72 0.44 -16.38
C SER A 105 -1.70 0.76 -17.88
N ALA A 106 -0.59 1.28 -18.39
CA ALA A 106 -0.45 1.73 -19.78
C ALA A 106 0.20 0.71 -20.74
N MET A 107 0.89 -0.32 -20.25
CA MET A 107 1.69 -1.19 -21.13
C MET A 107 1.49 -2.71 -20.92
N GLY A 108 0.57 -3.13 -20.04
CA GLY A 108 0.39 -4.53 -19.67
C GLY A 108 1.59 -5.10 -18.90
N ASP A 109 1.66 -6.42 -18.79
CA ASP A 109 2.72 -7.10 -18.06
C ASP A 109 4.09 -6.89 -18.72
N VAL A 110 5.08 -6.44 -17.92
CA VAL A 110 6.44 -6.17 -18.36
C VAL A 110 7.44 -6.91 -17.49
N GLU A 111 8.37 -7.61 -18.10
CA GLU A 111 9.46 -8.25 -17.33
C GLU A 111 10.35 -7.19 -16.66
N ARG A 112 10.73 -7.43 -15.39
CA ARG A 112 11.59 -6.53 -14.60
C ARG A 112 12.87 -6.10 -15.32
N ASN A 113 13.45 -6.98 -16.10
CA ASN A 113 14.69 -6.72 -16.82
C ASN A 113 14.53 -5.72 -18.00
N ARG A 114 13.31 -5.28 -18.29
CA ARG A 114 12.97 -4.30 -19.34
C ARG A 114 12.52 -2.97 -18.75
N ILE A 115 12.47 -2.86 -17.42
CA ILE A 115 12.08 -1.64 -16.68
C ILE A 115 13.37 -1.00 -16.16
N ALA A 116 13.50 0.30 -16.35
CA ALA A 116 14.66 1.05 -15.86
C ALA A 116 14.41 1.60 -14.45
N GLU A 117 13.16 1.91 -14.11
CA GLU A 117 12.71 2.45 -12.82
C GLU A 117 12.87 1.42 -11.68
N GLU A 118 13.13 1.91 -10.48
CA GLU A 118 13.10 1.07 -9.28
C GLU A 118 11.65 0.70 -8.92
N VAL A 119 11.35 -0.59 -8.85
CA VAL A 119 10.03 -1.11 -8.47
C VAL A 119 10.18 -2.23 -7.44
N ALA A 120 9.39 -2.17 -6.37
CA ALA A 120 9.24 -3.25 -5.40
C ALA A 120 7.86 -3.90 -5.53
N VAL A 121 7.83 -5.23 -5.51
CA VAL A 121 6.59 -6.01 -5.49
C VAL A 121 6.50 -6.76 -4.17
N PHE A 122 5.37 -6.65 -3.52
CA PHE A 122 5.00 -7.40 -2.33
C PHE A 122 3.87 -8.36 -2.71
N SER A 123 4.23 -9.61 -2.90
CA SER A 123 3.36 -10.64 -3.45
C SER A 123 2.37 -11.19 -2.41
N SER A 124 1.36 -11.97 -2.85
CA SER A 124 0.45 -12.69 -1.96
C SER A 124 1.17 -13.59 -0.97
N LYS A 125 2.31 -14.20 -1.36
CA LYS A 125 3.14 -14.98 -0.42
C LYS A 125 3.82 -14.11 0.63
N ASP A 126 4.34 -12.93 0.25
CA ASP A 126 4.91 -11.99 1.22
C ASP A 126 3.84 -11.52 2.20
N ILE A 127 2.62 -11.23 1.71
CA ILE A 127 1.46 -10.87 2.53
C ILE A 127 1.10 -12.01 3.51
N GLN A 128 1.01 -13.24 3.01
CA GLN A 128 0.70 -14.43 3.83
C GLN A 128 1.81 -14.77 4.84
N ARG A 129 3.07 -14.42 4.57
CA ARG A 129 4.20 -14.60 5.50
C ARG A 129 4.21 -13.53 6.59
N ALA A 130 4.06 -12.27 6.20
CA ALA A 130 4.09 -11.14 7.12
C ALA A 130 2.81 -11.03 7.95
N VAL A 131 1.67 -11.45 7.40
CA VAL A 131 0.32 -11.31 7.99
C VAL A 131 0.14 -9.94 8.67
N PRO A 132 0.29 -8.83 7.93
CA PRO A 132 0.28 -7.49 8.50
C PRO A 132 -1.09 -7.14 9.10
N GLN A 133 -1.11 -6.35 10.19
CA GLN A 133 -2.35 -5.96 10.88
C GLN A 133 -3.19 -5.01 10.02
N THR A 134 -2.54 -4.05 9.38
CA THR A 134 -3.18 -3.07 8.49
C THR A 134 -2.38 -2.94 7.19
N SER A 135 -2.94 -2.29 6.18
CA SER A 135 -2.18 -1.96 4.97
C SER A 135 -1.02 -1.01 5.23
N ALA A 136 -1.09 -0.16 6.26
CA ALA A 136 0.02 0.68 6.67
C ALA A 136 1.18 -0.18 7.22
N ASP A 137 0.90 -1.20 8.03
CA ASP A 137 1.91 -2.15 8.52
C ASP A 137 2.48 -2.99 7.37
N MET A 138 1.63 -3.38 6.41
CA MET A 138 2.09 -4.06 5.20
C MET A 138 3.08 -3.22 4.39
N LEU A 139 2.82 -1.94 4.24
CA LEU A 139 3.73 -1.04 3.52
C LEU A 139 5.09 -0.91 4.23
N ALA A 140 5.13 -0.96 5.57
CA ALA A 140 6.38 -0.97 6.33
C ALA A 140 7.25 -2.23 6.11
N GLU A 141 6.63 -3.32 5.61
CA GLU A 141 7.34 -4.55 5.22
C GLU A 141 8.02 -4.43 3.83
N ILE A 142 7.61 -3.45 3.01
CA ILE A 142 8.12 -3.30 1.64
C ILE A 142 9.48 -2.58 1.67
N PRO A 143 10.51 -3.14 1.03
CA PRO A 143 11.83 -2.51 0.94
C PRO A 143 11.78 -1.08 0.42
N GLY A 144 12.49 -0.15 1.08
CA GLY A 144 12.55 1.27 0.69
C GLY A 144 11.34 2.11 1.10
N VAL A 145 10.33 1.51 1.73
CA VAL A 145 9.16 2.21 2.27
C VAL A 145 9.29 2.41 3.77
N LYS A 146 9.06 3.63 4.24
CA LYS A 146 8.92 3.95 5.65
C LYS A 146 7.48 4.34 5.94
N VAL A 147 6.97 4.07 7.13
CA VAL A 147 5.61 4.46 7.53
C VAL A 147 5.67 5.21 8.85
N GLN A 148 5.00 6.35 8.93
CA GLN A 148 4.88 7.17 10.14
C GLN A 148 3.43 7.19 10.63
N LYS A 149 3.23 7.20 11.95
CA LYS A 149 1.92 7.10 12.60
C LYS A 149 1.75 8.12 13.73
N THR A 150 0.63 8.86 13.73
CA THR A 150 0.18 9.68 14.88
C THR A 150 -0.83 8.97 15.74
N GLN A 151 -1.48 7.95 15.21
CA GLN A 151 -2.45 7.06 15.85
C GLN A 151 -2.27 5.64 15.30
N PHE A 152 -2.80 4.64 15.99
CA PHE A 152 -2.66 3.26 15.58
C PHE A 152 -3.48 2.96 14.31
N GLY A 153 -4.73 3.43 14.25
CA GLY A 153 -5.61 3.31 13.09
C GLY A 153 -5.25 4.28 11.97
N GLY A 154 -4.07 4.12 11.38
CA GLY A 154 -3.61 4.94 10.27
C GLY A 154 -2.11 4.80 10.01
N GLY A 155 -1.64 5.49 9.01
CA GLY A 155 -0.21 5.55 8.67
C GLY A 155 0.04 6.22 7.34
N SER A 156 1.09 7.00 7.27
CA SER A 156 1.53 7.69 6.06
C SER A 156 2.79 7.03 5.52
N PRO A 157 2.75 6.43 4.32
CA PRO A 157 3.97 5.94 3.68
C PRO A 157 4.87 7.09 3.28
N VAL A 158 6.18 6.85 3.35
CA VAL A 158 7.25 7.76 2.92
C VAL A 158 8.09 7.02 1.88
N LEU A 159 8.20 7.59 0.69
CA LEU A 159 9.05 7.11 -0.39
C LEU A 159 10.09 8.18 -0.72
N ARG A 160 11.38 7.85 -0.58
CA ARG A 160 12.49 8.77 -0.90
C ARG A 160 12.34 10.16 -0.25
N GLY A 161 11.85 10.21 1.02
CA GLY A 161 11.64 11.47 1.73
C GLY A 161 10.41 12.26 1.32
N MET A 162 9.52 11.70 0.52
CA MET A 162 8.23 12.28 0.17
C MET A 162 7.09 11.49 0.80
N GLU A 163 6.04 12.17 1.26
CA GLU A 163 4.90 11.57 1.94
C GLU A 163 3.55 12.09 1.43
N ALA A 164 2.51 11.42 1.85
CA ALA A 164 1.11 11.84 1.77
C ALA A 164 0.70 12.28 0.36
N ASN A 165 0.36 13.56 0.14
CA ASN A 165 -0.09 14.07 -1.15
C ASN A 165 1.04 14.22 -2.21
N ARG A 166 2.26 13.75 -1.91
CA ARG A 166 3.36 13.56 -2.88
C ARG A 166 3.55 12.10 -3.28
N ILE A 167 2.75 11.20 -2.70
CA ILE A 167 2.67 9.80 -3.08
C ILE A 167 1.27 9.50 -3.55
N LEU A 168 1.15 8.82 -4.67
CA LEU A 168 -0.14 8.39 -5.19
C LEU A 168 -0.47 6.98 -4.71
N LEU A 169 -1.63 6.81 -4.09
CA LEU A 169 -2.22 5.51 -3.79
C LEU A 169 -3.23 5.14 -4.87
N VAL A 170 -3.16 3.93 -5.35
CA VAL A 170 -4.06 3.38 -6.39
C VAL A 170 -4.57 2.02 -5.93
N VAL A 171 -5.82 1.69 -6.19
CA VAL A 171 -6.40 0.36 -5.98
C VAL A 171 -7.11 -0.10 -7.25
N ASP A 172 -6.69 -1.25 -7.80
CA ASP A 172 -7.24 -1.81 -9.04
C ASP A 172 -7.36 -0.77 -10.18
N GLY A 173 -6.34 0.08 -10.35
CA GLY A 173 -6.31 1.14 -11.37
C GLY A 173 -7.09 2.42 -11.02
N VAL A 174 -7.75 2.49 -9.85
CA VAL A 174 -8.50 3.67 -9.40
C VAL A 174 -7.70 4.45 -8.37
N ARG A 175 -7.52 5.76 -8.58
CA ARG A 175 -6.81 6.66 -7.65
C ARG A 175 -7.56 6.77 -6.34
N MET A 176 -6.85 6.63 -5.21
CA MET A 176 -7.39 6.86 -3.86
C MET A 176 -7.21 8.31 -3.41
N ASN A 177 -6.17 9.01 -3.91
CA ASN A 177 -5.95 10.41 -3.62
C ASN A 177 -7.12 11.23 -4.18
N ASN A 178 -7.83 11.94 -3.32
CA ASN A 178 -8.95 12.80 -3.65
C ASN A 178 -8.60 14.28 -3.41
N ALA A 179 -9.53 15.18 -3.69
CA ALA A 179 -9.31 16.62 -3.64
C ALA A 179 -9.00 17.20 -2.24
N ILE A 180 -9.23 16.44 -1.16
CA ILE A 180 -8.85 16.82 0.21
C ILE A 180 -7.73 15.96 0.79
N TYR A 181 -7.03 15.19 -0.08
CA TYR A 181 -5.89 14.38 0.34
C TYR A 181 -4.76 15.30 0.78
N ARG A 182 -4.35 15.17 2.03
CA ARG A 182 -3.54 16.17 2.73
C ARG A 182 -2.14 15.67 3.07
N LYS A 183 -1.24 16.60 3.32
CA LYS A 183 0.06 16.36 3.94
C LYS A 183 -0.12 15.97 5.41
N GLY A 184 0.71 15.06 5.90
CA GLY A 184 0.69 14.52 7.26
C GLY A 184 0.03 13.15 7.36
N HIS A 185 -0.05 12.59 8.55
CA HIS A 185 -0.39 11.21 8.84
C HIS A 185 -1.87 10.92 8.56
N LEU A 186 -2.12 10.03 7.61
CA LEU A 186 -3.45 9.80 7.06
C LEU A 186 -4.03 8.47 7.53
N GLN A 187 -5.30 8.51 7.93
CA GLN A 187 -6.07 7.32 8.28
C GLN A 187 -6.54 6.51 7.06
N ASN A 188 -6.75 7.13 5.91
CA ASN A 188 -7.27 6.46 4.70
C ASN A 188 -6.28 5.48 4.05
N SER A 189 -5.02 5.44 4.45
CA SER A 189 -4.11 4.37 4.04
C SER A 189 -4.56 2.97 4.50
N ILE A 190 -5.42 2.87 5.53
CA ILE A 190 -5.90 1.60 6.08
C ILE A 190 -7.17 1.06 5.39
N THR A 191 -7.79 1.82 4.48
CA THR A 191 -9.07 1.45 3.85
C THR A 191 -8.99 0.35 2.78
N VAL A 192 -7.89 -0.38 2.71
CA VAL A 192 -7.69 -1.55 1.85
C VAL A 192 -7.17 -2.68 2.73
N SER A 193 -7.95 -3.74 2.91
CA SER A 193 -7.54 -4.88 3.75
C SER A 193 -6.41 -5.69 3.11
N PRO A 194 -5.29 -5.96 3.82
CA PRO A 194 -4.22 -6.81 3.30
C PRO A 194 -4.68 -8.22 2.91
N SER A 195 -5.67 -8.78 3.60
CA SER A 195 -6.20 -10.12 3.32
C SER A 195 -6.95 -10.23 1.98
N GLN A 196 -7.34 -9.11 1.40
CA GLN A 196 -8.04 -9.03 0.11
C GLN A 196 -7.09 -8.80 -1.08
N LEU A 197 -5.79 -8.59 -0.81
CA LEU A 197 -4.81 -8.28 -1.85
C LEU A 197 -4.22 -9.55 -2.47
N ASP A 198 -3.96 -9.47 -3.77
CA ASP A 198 -3.11 -10.39 -4.50
C ASP A 198 -1.65 -9.94 -4.44
N LYS A 199 -1.40 -8.64 -4.67
CA LYS A 199 -0.08 -8.03 -4.58
C LYS A 199 -0.16 -6.53 -4.34
N THR A 200 0.97 -5.94 -3.97
CA THR A 200 1.17 -4.49 -3.95
C THR A 200 2.45 -4.15 -4.69
N GLU A 201 2.39 -3.20 -5.60
CA GLU A 201 3.53 -2.67 -6.32
C GLU A 201 3.87 -1.27 -5.82
N VAL A 202 5.15 -1.01 -5.59
CA VAL A 202 5.67 0.32 -5.24
C VAL A 202 6.64 0.76 -6.31
N ILE A 203 6.29 1.82 -7.02
CA ILE A 203 7.13 2.45 -8.04
C ILE A 203 7.77 3.65 -7.39
N PHE A 204 9.11 3.69 -7.32
CA PHE A 204 9.85 4.76 -6.68
C PHE A 204 10.19 5.89 -7.66
N GLY A 205 10.13 7.12 -7.16
CA GLY A 205 10.41 8.32 -7.94
C GLY A 205 9.20 8.79 -8.77
N PRO A 206 9.33 9.93 -9.46
CA PRO A 206 8.24 10.53 -10.21
C PRO A 206 7.69 9.63 -11.31
N SER A 207 6.41 9.31 -11.21
CA SER A 207 5.68 8.42 -12.14
C SER A 207 4.45 9.10 -12.75
N SER A 208 4.50 10.44 -12.83
CA SER A 208 3.36 11.25 -13.25
C SER A 208 2.97 11.05 -14.72
N VAL A 209 3.81 10.51 -15.57
CA VAL A 209 3.46 10.21 -16.96
C VAL A 209 2.34 9.18 -17.04
N VAL A 210 2.44 8.09 -16.28
CA VAL A 210 1.41 7.04 -16.26
C VAL A 210 0.27 7.41 -15.33
N TYR A 211 0.59 7.91 -14.13
CA TYR A 211 -0.35 8.03 -13.03
C TYR A 211 -0.85 9.46 -12.74
N GLY A 212 -0.26 10.51 -13.34
CA GLY A 212 -0.72 11.89 -13.22
C GLY A 212 -0.18 12.64 -11.99
N SER A 213 -0.96 13.62 -11.50
CA SER A 213 -0.63 14.43 -10.33
C SER A 213 -0.41 13.56 -9.07
N ASP A 214 0.34 14.08 -8.09
CA ASP A 214 0.63 13.49 -6.79
C ASP A 214 1.65 12.32 -6.80
N ALA A 215 2.09 11.87 -7.97
CA ALA A 215 3.10 10.83 -8.11
C ALA A 215 4.52 11.41 -8.18
N LEU A 216 4.90 12.27 -7.21
CA LEU A 216 6.25 12.88 -7.15
C LEU A 216 7.26 11.94 -6.48
N GLY A 217 6.91 11.38 -5.32
CA GLY A 217 7.75 10.45 -4.58
C GLY A 217 7.63 9.02 -5.08
N GLY A 218 6.50 8.70 -5.70
CA GLY A 218 6.19 7.39 -6.23
C GLY A 218 4.71 7.05 -6.23
N VAL A 219 4.44 5.79 -6.57
CA VAL A 219 3.10 5.23 -6.62
C VAL A 219 3.05 3.94 -5.82
N ILE A 220 2.01 3.75 -5.03
CA ILE A 220 1.68 2.51 -4.36
C ILE A 220 0.39 1.98 -4.99
N HIS A 221 0.48 0.86 -5.69
CA HIS A 221 -0.64 0.26 -6.39
C HIS A 221 -1.02 -1.06 -5.73
N TYR A 222 -2.22 -1.09 -5.13
CA TYR A 222 -2.84 -2.27 -4.55
C TYR A 222 -3.63 -3.01 -5.61
N TYR A 223 -3.37 -4.29 -5.77
CA TYR A 223 -4.14 -5.19 -6.63
C TYR A 223 -4.91 -6.15 -5.73
N THR A 224 -6.24 -6.03 -5.74
CA THR A 224 -7.09 -6.96 -5.00
C THR A 224 -7.32 -8.23 -5.83
N ARG A 225 -7.59 -9.35 -5.15
CA ARG A 225 -7.78 -10.66 -5.80
C ARG A 225 -8.79 -10.57 -6.93
N LYS A 226 -8.44 -11.17 -8.08
CA LYS A 226 -9.30 -11.25 -9.27
C LYS A 226 -9.86 -12.66 -9.38
N PRO A 227 -11.20 -12.84 -9.52
CA PRO A 227 -11.77 -14.15 -9.77
C PRO A 227 -11.42 -14.65 -11.18
N GLU A 228 -11.26 -15.96 -11.32
CA GLU A 228 -10.94 -16.64 -12.58
C GLU A 228 -12.07 -17.58 -12.98
N VAL A 229 -12.36 -17.67 -14.29
CA VAL A 229 -13.33 -18.65 -14.82
C VAL A 229 -12.70 -20.05 -14.91
N SER A 230 -13.54 -21.08 -14.87
CA SER A 230 -13.10 -22.47 -14.96
C SER A 230 -14.10 -23.27 -15.78
N GLU A 231 -13.62 -24.18 -16.65
CA GLU A 231 -14.48 -25.13 -17.39
C GLU A 231 -15.31 -26.02 -16.44
N ARG A 232 -14.78 -26.27 -15.23
CA ARG A 232 -15.49 -27.02 -14.19
C ARG A 232 -15.99 -26.06 -13.13
N ASN A 233 -17.27 -26.18 -12.75
CA ASN A 233 -17.81 -25.41 -11.64
C ASN A 233 -17.03 -25.69 -10.38
N THR A 234 -16.37 -24.66 -9.84
CA THR A 234 -15.50 -24.75 -8.67
C THR A 234 -15.94 -23.76 -7.61
N VAL A 235 -15.87 -24.16 -6.36
CA VAL A 235 -16.07 -23.27 -5.20
C VAL A 235 -14.80 -23.37 -4.36
N ASN A 236 -14.13 -22.25 -4.17
CA ASN A 236 -12.97 -22.14 -3.30
C ASN A 236 -13.37 -21.29 -2.08
N LEU A 237 -12.99 -21.74 -0.90
CA LEU A 237 -13.26 -21.05 0.36
C LEU A 237 -11.93 -20.76 1.04
N ASP A 238 -11.68 -19.50 1.37
CA ASP A 238 -10.51 -19.11 2.15
C ASP A 238 -10.96 -18.54 3.49
N PHE A 239 -10.20 -18.85 4.52
CA PHE A 239 -10.40 -18.38 5.88
C PHE A 239 -9.07 -17.94 6.47
N LEU A 240 -9.06 -16.83 7.20
CA LEU A 240 -7.95 -16.39 8.03
C LEU A 240 -8.50 -15.99 9.40
N GLY A 241 -7.91 -16.52 10.46
CA GLY A 241 -8.15 -16.09 11.84
C GLY A 241 -6.82 -15.77 12.50
N ARG A 242 -6.70 -14.58 13.12
CA ARG A 242 -5.49 -14.13 13.81
C ARG A 242 -5.80 -13.53 15.17
N TYR A 243 -4.89 -13.78 16.11
CA TYR A 243 -4.82 -13.15 17.42
C TYR A 243 -3.41 -12.63 17.68
N SER A 244 -3.27 -11.43 18.27
CA SER A 244 -2.00 -10.83 18.67
C SER A 244 -2.06 -10.30 20.10
N THR A 245 -0.99 -10.54 20.86
CA THR A 245 -0.96 -10.24 22.31
C THR A 245 -0.65 -8.78 22.62
N VAL A 246 0.01 -8.04 21.72
CA VAL A 246 0.50 -6.69 22.01
C VAL A 246 -0.63 -5.65 22.10
N ASN A 247 -1.75 -5.92 21.45
CA ASN A 247 -2.92 -5.04 21.36
C ASN A 247 -4.25 -5.81 21.33
N ASP A 248 -4.27 -7.04 21.84
CA ASP A 248 -5.45 -7.92 21.88
C ASP A 248 -6.17 -8.02 20.53
N GLU A 249 -5.44 -7.97 19.43
CA GLU A 249 -6.00 -8.02 18.08
C GLU A 249 -6.77 -9.32 17.86
N LYS A 250 -7.94 -9.19 17.23
CA LYS A 250 -8.75 -10.28 16.73
C LYS A 250 -9.15 -9.96 15.30
N THR A 251 -8.58 -10.67 14.34
CA THR A 251 -8.87 -10.50 12.93
C THR A 251 -9.44 -11.78 12.35
N VAL A 252 -10.54 -11.66 11.61
CA VAL A 252 -11.16 -12.75 10.85
C VAL A 252 -11.40 -12.28 9.44
N ASN A 253 -11.00 -13.10 8.46
CA ASN A 253 -11.37 -12.93 7.06
C ASN A 253 -11.98 -14.22 6.54
N ALA A 254 -13.04 -14.10 5.77
CA ALA A 254 -13.65 -15.18 5.02
C ALA A 254 -13.84 -14.76 3.57
N SER A 255 -13.46 -15.63 2.63
CA SER A 255 -13.61 -15.37 1.20
C SER A 255 -14.19 -16.57 0.49
N VAL A 256 -15.01 -16.30 -0.52
CA VAL A 256 -15.61 -17.30 -1.40
C VAL A 256 -15.32 -16.94 -2.84
N GLU A 257 -14.75 -17.85 -3.60
CA GLU A 257 -14.60 -17.72 -5.04
C GLU A 257 -15.46 -18.77 -5.75
N LEU A 258 -16.35 -18.30 -6.61
CA LEU A 258 -17.21 -19.13 -7.45
C LEU A 258 -16.69 -19.04 -8.89
N GLN A 259 -16.31 -20.17 -9.46
CA GLN A 259 -15.75 -20.26 -10.80
C GLN A 259 -16.66 -21.10 -11.68
N PHE A 260 -17.16 -20.49 -12.75
CA PHE A 260 -17.94 -21.10 -13.81
C PHE A 260 -17.30 -20.80 -15.15
N GLU A 261 -17.75 -21.43 -16.23
CA GLU A 261 -17.20 -21.27 -17.58
C GLU A 261 -17.28 -19.82 -18.12
N LYS A 262 -18.40 -19.14 -17.85
CA LYS A 262 -18.70 -17.80 -18.41
C LYS A 262 -18.77 -16.68 -17.38
N ILE A 263 -18.60 -17.00 -16.11
CA ILE A 263 -18.71 -16.04 -15.03
C ILE A 263 -17.90 -16.53 -13.83
N ALA A 264 -17.18 -15.62 -13.19
CA ALA A 264 -16.55 -15.89 -11.92
C ALA A 264 -16.85 -14.77 -10.91
N SER A 265 -16.96 -15.14 -9.64
CA SER A 265 -17.27 -14.21 -8.54
C SER A 265 -16.30 -14.42 -7.40
N PHE A 266 -15.80 -13.34 -6.82
CA PHE A 266 -15.00 -13.34 -5.59
C PHE A 266 -15.63 -12.41 -4.57
N THR A 267 -15.99 -12.96 -3.41
CA THR A 267 -16.52 -12.22 -2.26
C THR A 267 -15.59 -12.40 -1.08
N SER A 268 -15.20 -11.32 -0.42
CA SER A 268 -14.38 -11.35 0.79
C SER A 268 -14.91 -10.38 1.83
N ILE A 269 -14.98 -10.82 3.09
CA ILE A 269 -15.34 -10.01 4.25
C ILE A 269 -14.22 -10.15 5.27
N SER A 270 -13.70 -9.02 5.75
CA SER A 270 -12.71 -8.95 6.81
C SER A 270 -13.23 -8.11 7.96
N HIS A 271 -13.03 -8.57 9.18
CA HIS A 271 -13.29 -7.79 10.39
C HIS A 271 -12.08 -7.89 11.32
N SER A 272 -11.62 -6.73 11.80
CA SER A 272 -10.50 -6.62 12.73
C SER A 272 -10.90 -5.76 13.92
N SER A 273 -10.56 -6.20 15.13
CA SER A 273 -10.71 -5.45 16.37
C SER A 273 -9.35 -5.35 17.05
N PHE A 274 -8.96 -4.15 17.42
CA PHE A 274 -7.68 -3.84 18.06
C PHE A 274 -7.94 -3.14 19.38
N GLY A 275 -7.29 -3.60 20.46
CA GLY A 275 -7.28 -2.96 21.75
C GLY A 275 -6.14 -1.94 21.92
N ASP A 276 -5.89 -1.55 23.16
CA ASP A 276 -4.82 -0.63 23.53
C ASP A 276 -3.44 -1.26 23.29
N LEU A 277 -2.48 -0.43 22.84
CA LEU A 277 -1.18 -0.90 22.38
C LEU A 277 -0.15 -0.90 23.52
N ARG A 278 0.45 -2.05 23.80
CA ARG A 278 1.59 -2.18 24.70
C ARG A 278 2.89 -1.87 23.94
N MET A 279 3.64 -0.87 24.42
CA MET A 279 4.98 -0.57 23.92
C MET A 279 6.05 -1.43 24.60
N GLY A 280 7.27 -1.47 24.04
CA GLY A 280 8.41 -2.17 24.64
C GLY A 280 8.80 -1.61 26.00
N GLU A 281 9.18 -2.49 26.93
CA GLU A 281 9.58 -2.11 28.29
C GLU A 281 11.08 -1.87 28.39
N TYR A 282 11.89 -2.52 27.55
CA TYR A 282 13.34 -2.34 27.56
C TYR A 282 13.75 -1.13 26.71
N ARG A 283 14.45 -0.16 27.33
CA ARG A 283 14.84 1.15 26.77
C ARG A 283 16.35 1.29 26.53
N PRO A 284 16.91 0.61 25.50
CA PRO A 284 18.36 0.63 25.24
C PRO A 284 18.90 2.01 24.85
N HIS A 285 18.02 2.92 24.42
CA HIS A 285 18.33 4.30 24.08
C HIS A 285 18.64 5.21 25.30
N GLY A 286 18.41 4.72 26.54
CA GLY A 286 18.75 5.43 27.78
C GLY A 286 17.69 6.41 28.33
N PHE A 287 16.63 6.70 27.56
CA PHE A 287 15.55 7.63 27.97
C PHE A 287 14.43 6.87 28.68
N SER A 288 14.54 6.68 30.01
CA SER A 288 13.70 5.79 30.79
C SER A 288 12.19 6.16 30.75
N ASN A 289 11.88 7.46 30.71
CA ASN A 289 10.49 7.96 30.74
C ASN A 289 9.90 8.27 29.36
N TRP A 290 10.71 8.18 28.30
CA TRP A 290 10.23 8.52 26.96
C TRP A 290 9.19 7.52 26.45
N GLY A 291 8.07 8.06 26.01
CA GLY A 291 6.92 7.30 25.47
C GLY A 291 5.94 6.83 26.56
N LEU A 292 6.27 6.92 27.87
CA LEU A 292 5.34 6.51 28.93
C LEU A 292 4.11 7.40 28.99
N GLN A 293 2.94 6.78 29.10
CA GLN A 293 1.66 7.46 29.27
C GLN A 293 1.16 7.29 30.72
N TYR A 294 1.36 8.31 31.55
CA TYR A 294 1.01 8.26 32.98
C TYR A 294 -0.48 8.50 33.25
N GLU A 295 -1.14 9.24 32.37
CA GLU A 295 -2.57 9.56 32.46
C GLU A 295 -3.21 9.61 31.08
N TYR A 296 -4.52 9.44 31.02
CA TYR A 296 -5.30 9.42 29.78
C TYR A 296 -6.73 9.93 30.03
N SER A 297 -7.44 10.28 28.97
CA SER A 297 -8.86 10.59 29.00
C SER A 297 -9.68 9.31 28.89
N ASP A 298 -10.64 9.09 29.78
CA ASP A 298 -11.65 8.03 29.69
C ASP A 298 -13.02 8.54 29.16
N ASN A 299 -13.04 9.78 28.70
CA ASN A 299 -14.23 10.37 28.08
C ASN A 299 -14.63 9.63 26.79
N THR A 300 -15.94 9.50 26.62
CA THR A 300 -16.57 8.89 25.45
C THR A 300 -17.69 9.75 24.89
N LYS A 301 -18.39 9.30 23.87
CA LYS A 301 -19.57 9.99 23.34
C LYS A 301 -20.69 10.18 24.36
N THR A 302 -20.76 9.31 25.37
CA THR A 302 -21.84 9.26 26.40
C THR A 302 -21.32 9.41 27.82
N PHE A 303 -20.01 9.37 28.03
CA PHE A 303 -19.40 9.48 29.37
C PHE A 303 -18.52 10.72 29.46
N TYR A 304 -18.74 11.52 30.50
CA TYR A 304 -18.02 12.75 30.82
C TYR A 304 -17.22 12.58 32.11
N ASN A 305 -15.91 12.88 32.01
CA ASN A 305 -15.04 13.02 33.16
C ASN A 305 -14.24 14.32 33.03
N PRO A 306 -14.33 15.25 34.01
CA PRO A 306 -13.61 16.53 33.97
C PRO A 306 -12.09 16.36 34.14
N GLU A 307 -11.61 15.26 34.74
CA GLU A 307 -10.22 15.02 35.08
C GLU A 307 -9.70 13.78 34.35
N PRO A 308 -8.40 13.80 33.98
CA PRO A 308 -7.76 12.61 33.43
C PRO A 308 -7.65 11.47 34.45
N VAL A 309 -7.64 10.26 33.98
CA VAL A 309 -7.45 9.04 34.78
C VAL A 309 -6.00 8.61 34.79
N LEU A 310 -5.49 8.20 35.97
CA LEU A 310 -4.14 7.62 36.07
C LEU A 310 -4.06 6.28 35.33
N ASN A 311 -3.02 6.13 34.51
CA ASN A 311 -2.75 4.88 33.83
C ASN A 311 -2.02 3.91 34.74
N SER A 312 -2.66 2.82 35.11
CA SER A 312 -2.09 1.77 35.98
C SER A 312 -0.87 1.09 35.38
N ASN A 313 -0.71 1.12 34.06
CA ASN A 313 0.47 0.62 33.36
C ASN A 313 0.93 1.62 32.29
N PRO A 314 1.88 2.52 32.61
CA PRO A 314 2.35 3.55 31.67
C PRO A 314 2.94 3.03 30.36
N ASN A 315 3.32 1.73 30.27
CA ASN A 315 3.76 1.10 29.00
C ASN A 315 2.60 0.69 28.09
N VAL A 316 1.35 0.84 28.55
CA VAL A 316 0.17 0.65 27.69
C VAL A 316 -0.34 2.01 27.21
N GLN A 317 -0.34 2.21 25.92
CA GLN A 317 -0.88 3.39 25.27
C GLN A 317 -2.40 3.24 25.17
N ARG A 318 -3.10 4.01 26.01
CA ARG A 318 -4.56 4.01 26.12
C ARG A 318 -5.21 4.81 25.00
N ASN A 319 -6.43 4.44 24.65
CA ASN A 319 -7.24 5.10 23.62
C ASN A 319 -6.63 4.99 22.23
N VAL A 320 -6.02 3.87 21.87
CA VAL A 320 -5.47 3.63 20.53
C VAL A 320 -6.20 2.52 19.77
N GLY A 321 -7.02 1.73 20.47
CA GLY A 321 -7.82 0.67 19.87
C GLY A 321 -8.86 1.19 18.87
N PHE A 322 -9.21 0.38 17.88
CA PHE A 322 -10.27 0.64 16.91
C PHE A 322 -10.73 -0.66 16.28
N GLU A 323 -11.84 -0.62 15.55
CA GLU A 323 -12.37 -1.72 14.76
C GLU A 323 -12.46 -1.33 13.30
N GLN A 324 -12.35 -2.30 12.41
CA GLN A 324 -12.47 -2.09 10.97
C GLN A 324 -13.16 -3.27 10.30
N THR A 325 -14.04 -2.97 9.35
CA THR A 325 -14.72 -3.94 8.51
C THR A 325 -14.53 -3.59 7.04
N ASP A 326 -14.08 -4.56 6.25
CA ASP A 326 -13.81 -4.42 4.83
C ASP A 326 -14.58 -5.49 4.05
N ILE A 327 -15.25 -5.08 2.97
CA ILE A 327 -15.98 -5.94 2.05
C ILE A 327 -15.45 -5.73 0.64
N LEU A 328 -15.16 -6.82 -0.05
CA LEU A 328 -14.79 -6.83 -1.46
C LEU A 328 -15.70 -7.80 -2.20
N GLN A 329 -16.29 -7.33 -3.31
CA GLN A 329 -17.03 -8.14 -4.25
C GLN A 329 -16.53 -7.87 -5.66
N LYS A 330 -16.08 -8.90 -6.35
CA LYS A 330 -15.76 -8.82 -7.78
C LYS A 330 -16.59 -9.82 -8.59
N LEU A 331 -16.97 -9.41 -9.79
CA LEU A 331 -17.66 -10.24 -10.77
C LEU A 331 -16.93 -10.11 -12.11
N PHE A 332 -16.50 -11.23 -12.65
CA PHE A 332 -15.75 -11.31 -13.90
C PHE A 332 -16.56 -12.05 -14.98
N LEU A 333 -16.67 -11.45 -16.15
CA LEU A 333 -17.41 -11.96 -17.30
C LEU A 333 -16.52 -11.91 -18.55
N PRO A 334 -15.86 -13.00 -18.93
CA PRO A 334 -15.21 -13.09 -20.23
C PRO A 334 -16.22 -13.31 -21.34
N PHE A 335 -15.93 -12.74 -22.52
CA PHE A 335 -16.75 -12.90 -23.73
C PHE A 335 -15.99 -13.73 -24.78
N GLU A 336 -16.72 -14.42 -25.63
CA GLU A 336 -16.17 -15.30 -26.68
C GLU A 336 -15.28 -14.55 -27.68
N ASN A 337 -15.45 -13.26 -27.85
CA ASN A 337 -14.64 -12.42 -28.72
C ASN A 337 -13.29 -12.00 -28.11
N GLY A 338 -12.95 -12.50 -26.92
CA GLY A 338 -11.72 -12.18 -26.18
C GLY A 338 -11.76 -10.84 -25.43
N SER A 339 -12.90 -10.14 -25.37
CA SER A 339 -13.10 -9.04 -24.43
C SER A 339 -13.55 -9.57 -23.07
N ASP A 340 -13.46 -8.76 -22.02
CA ASP A 340 -13.99 -9.10 -20.71
C ASP A 340 -14.53 -7.87 -19.98
N LEU A 341 -15.38 -8.13 -18.98
CA LEU A 341 -15.97 -7.13 -18.11
C LEU A 341 -15.75 -7.53 -16.65
N MET A 342 -15.19 -6.62 -15.85
CA MET A 342 -15.00 -6.77 -14.43
C MET A 342 -15.80 -5.72 -13.68
N PHE A 343 -16.67 -6.14 -12.78
CA PHE A 343 -17.28 -5.27 -11.77
C PHE A 343 -16.52 -5.45 -10.46
N ASN A 344 -16.27 -4.35 -9.76
CA ASN A 344 -15.54 -4.32 -8.50
C ASN A 344 -16.25 -3.37 -7.53
N LEU A 345 -16.68 -3.90 -6.39
CA LEU A 345 -17.27 -3.16 -5.30
C LEU A 345 -16.43 -3.35 -4.06
N GLN A 346 -16.04 -2.25 -3.44
CA GLN A 346 -15.28 -2.23 -2.19
C GLN A 346 -15.99 -1.32 -1.19
N PHE A 347 -16.09 -1.79 0.03
CA PHE A 347 -16.57 -1.00 1.15
C PHE A 347 -15.65 -1.20 2.34
N SER A 348 -15.21 -0.11 2.96
CA SER A 348 -14.41 -0.11 4.18
C SER A 348 -15.01 0.88 5.15
N THR A 349 -15.15 0.48 6.40
CA THR A 349 -15.59 1.33 7.51
C THR A 349 -14.83 1.00 8.78
N SER A 350 -14.65 1.99 9.66
CA SER A 350 -14.03 1.80 10.96
C SER A 350 -14.94 2.27 12.09
N SER A 351 -14.61 1.90 13.31
CA SER A 351 -15.06 2.65 14.51
C SER A 351 -14.41 4.03 14.52
N ASP A 352 -14.69 4.81 15.57
CA ASP A 352 -13.93 6.04 15.84
C ASP A 352 -12.44 5.70 16.01
N ILE A 353 -11.57 6.56 15.48
CA ILE A 353 -10.11 6.43 15.56
C ILE A 353 -9.56 7.60 16.37
N ASN A 354 -9.20 7.33 17.61
CA ASN A 354 -8.64 8.34 18.49
C ASN A 354 -7.29 8.87 17.99
N ARG A 355 -7.10 10.17 18.11
CA ARG A 355 -5.82 10.83 17.81
C ARG A 355 -4.93 10.87 19.03
N PHE A 356 -4.05 9.87 19.13
CA PHE A 356 -3.14 9.72 20.27
C PHE A 356 -2.27 10.96 20.52
N ASP A 357 -1.71 11.56 19.44
CA ASP A 357 -0.91 12.78 19.53
C ASP A 357 -1.66 13.98 20.12
N LYS A 358 -2.98 14.03 19.93
CA LYS A 358 -3.85 15.10 20.49
C LYS A 358 -4.29 14.79 21.90
N LEU A 359 -4.65 13.54 22.19
CA LEU A 359 -5.05 13.13 23.53
C LEU A 359 -3.90 13.15 24.54
N THR A 360 -2.66 13.15 24.07
CA THR A 360 -1.45 13.30 24.91
C THR A 360 -0.85 14.71 24.89
N GLU A 361 -1.44 15.64 24.09
CA GLU A 361 -1.03 17.05 24.05
C GLU A 361 -1.29 17.75 25.38
N ARG A 362 -0.28 18.46 25.91
CA ARG A 362 -0.38 19.20 27.17
C ARG A 362 -0.36 20.70 26.92
N LYS A 363 -1.16 21.43 27.71
CA LYS A 363 -1.10 22.87 27.85
C LYS A 363 -0.98 23.19 29.37
N ASP A 364 0.00 23.99 29.75
CA ASP A 364 0.26 24.34 31.15
C ASP A 364 0.41 23.11 32.07
N GLY A 365 1.03 22.04 31.57
CA GLY A 365 1.25 20.80 32.32
C GLY A 365 0.07 19.82 32.39
N LYS A 366 -1.14 20.22 31.98
CA LYS A 366 -2.37 19.39 31.97
C LYS A 366 -2.70 18.88 30.58
N LEU A 367 -3.39 17.74 30.48
CA LEU A 367 -3.94 17.28 29.21
C LEU A 367 -4.92 18.30 28.63
N ARG A 368 -4.76 18.63 27.34
CA ARG A 368 -5.57 19.67 26.69
C ARG A 368 -6.94 19.14 26.25
N PHE A 369 -7.01 17.93 25.69
CA PHE A 369 -8.22 17.38 25.08
C PHE A 369 -8.78 16.20 25.86
N ALA A 370 -10.07 16.29 26.24
CA ALA A 370 -10.85 15.19 26.76
C ALA A 370 -11.32 14.23 25.66
N GLU A 371 -11.64 14.78 24.49
CA GLU A 371 -11.99 14.02 23.29
C GLU A 371 -11.22 14.56 22.08
N TRP A 372 -10.61 13.70 21.30
CA TRP A 372 -10.13 14.03 19.98
C TRP A 372 -10.06 12.76 19.14
N TYR A 373 -10.95 12.60 18.19
CA TYR A 373 -11.02 11.42 17.33
C TYR A 373 -11.49 11.78 15.92
N TYR A 374 -11.09 10.94 14.98
CA TYR A 374 -11.77 10.82 13.70
C TYR A 374 -12.99 9.93 13.90
N GLY A 375 -14.16 10.31 13.43
CA GLY A 375 -15.31 9.42 13.35
C GLY A 375 -15.05 8.30 12.31
N PRO A 376 -16.03 7.41 12.06
CA PRO A 376 -15.86 6.32 11.14
C PRO A 376 -15.24 6.77 9.81
N GLN A 377 -14.19 6.09 9.39
CA GLN A 377 -13.56 6.29 8.09
C GLN A 377 -14.30 5.43 7.07
N ASP A 378 -15.22 6.03 6.33
CA ASP A 378 -16.02 5.33 5.34
C ASP A 378 -15.45 5.52 3.94
N ARG A 379 -15.23 4.42 3.23
CA ARG A 379 -14.90 4.43 1.80
C ARG A 379 -15.76 3.42 1.07
N PHE A 380 -16.52 3.90 0.11
CA PHE A 380 -17.21 3.09 -0.88
C PHE A 380 -16.56 3.31 -2.25
N LEU A 381 -16.24 2.23 -2.95
CA LEU A 381 -15.75 2.23 -4.33
C LEU A 381 -16.59 1.26 -5.15
N PHE A 382 -17.11 1.73 -6.26
CA PHE A 382 -17.62 0.88 -7.34
C PHE A 382 -16.88 1.20 -8.62
N SER A 383 -16.33 0.18 -9.29
CA SER A 383 -15.71 0.35 -10.59
C SER A 383 -16.12 -0.75 -11.58
N THR A 384 -16.08 -0.39 -12.85
CA THR A 384 -16.29 -1.29 -13.97
C THR A 384 -15.10 -1.17 -14.91
N GLN A 385 -14.44 -2.29 -15.20
CA GLN A 385 -13.34 -2.38 -16.14
C GLN A 385 -13.79 -3.20 -17.35
N TYR A 386 -13.71 -2.61 -18.53
CA TYR A 386 -13.99 -3.29 -19.79
C TYR A 386 -12.72 -3.41 -20.61
N HIS A 387 -12.20 -4.63 -20.73
CA HIS A 387 -11.08 -4.92 -21.62
C HIS A 387 -11.58 -5.24 -23.01
N ILE A 388 -11.03 -4.54 -24.00
CA ILE A 388 -11.45 -4.66 -25.38
C ILE A 388 -10.75 -5.88 -25.99
N SER A 389 -11.49 -6.64 -26.81
CA SER A 389 -10.97 -7.75 -27.61
C SER A 389 -9.64 -7.38 -28.29
N PRO A 390 -8.60 -8.21 -28.18
CA PRO A 390 -7.28 -7.90 -28.71
C PRO A 390 -7.23 -7.79 -30.24
N ASN A 391 -6.09 -7.31 -30.78
CA ASN A 391 -5.78 -7.27 -32.21
C ASN A 391 -6.69 -6.34 -33.04
N LYS A 392 -7.05 -5.17 -32.51
CA LYS A 392 -7.72 -4.12 -33.30
C LYS A 392 -6.70 -3.29 -34.08
N LYS A 393 -7.15 -2.60 -35.13
CA LYS A 393 -6.28 -1.75 -35.97
C LYS A 393 -5.48 -0.73 -35.15
N PHE A 394 -6.10 -0.14 -34.13
CA PHE A 394 -5.50 0.93 -33.34
C PHE A 394 -4.88 0.43 -32.01
N MET A 395 -5.20 -0.79 -31.55
CA MET A 395 -4.69 -1.35 -30.30
C MET A 395 -4.64 -2.88 -30.34
N ASP A 396 -3.78 -3.44 -29.50
CA ASP A 396 -3.69 -4.90 -29.26
C ASP A 396 -4.12 -5.25 -27.82
N ILE A 397 -3.90 -4.34 -26.86
CA ILE A 397 -4.31 -4.47 -25.49
C ILE A 397 -4.90 -3.13 -25.06
N GLY A 398 -6.00 -3.14 -24.32
CA GLY A 398 -6.54 -1.91 -23.75
C GLY A 398 -7.98 -2.02 -23.28
N GLY A 399 -8.44 -0.99 -22.62
CA GLY A 399 -9.78 -0.94 -22.09
C GLY A 399 -10.13 0.39 -21.44
N PHE A 400 -11.30 0.38 -20.81
CA PHE A 400 -11.83 1.51 -20.09
C PHE A 400 -12.07 1.11 -18.63
N THR A 401 -11.80 2.04 -17.72
CA THR A 401 -12.15 1.93 -16.30
C THR A 401 -13.05 3.10 -15.94
N LEU A 402 -14.28 2.81 -15.53
CA LEU A 402 -15.22 3.77 -14.96
C LEU A 402 -15.32 3.52 -13.47
N ALA A 403 -15.18 4.56 -12.64
CA ALA A 403 -15.28 4.41 -11.19
C ALA A 403 -16.05 5.54 -10.52
N TYR A 404 -16.71 5.17 -9.42
CA TYR A 404 -17.34 6.07 -8.46
C TYR A 404 -16.84 5.76 -7.06
N GLN A 405 -16.46 6.80 -6.31
CA GLN A 405 -16.10 6.69 -4.90
C GLN A 405 -16.91 7.67 -4.06
N ASN A 406 -17.26 7.26 -2.83
CA ASN A 406 -17.85 8.11 -1.82
C ASN A 406 -17.06 7.91 -0.52
N ILE A 407 -16.42 8.98 -0.07
CA ILE A 407 -15.54 8.98 1.09
C ILE A 407 -16.12 9.94 2.11
N LYS A 408 -16.19 9.50 3.38
CA LYS A 408 -16.60 10.35 4.49
C LYS A 408 -15.50 10.37 5.54
N GLU A 409 -15.22 11.56 6.03
CA GLU A 409 -14.29 11.81 7.14
C GLU A 409 -14.98 12.73 8.16
N SER A 410 -14.60 12.61 9.42
CA SER A 410 -15.03 13.58 10.42
C SER A 410 -13.94 13.79 11.47
N ARG A 411 -14.04 14.92 12.19
CA ARG A 411 -13.13 15.28 13.29
C ARG A 411 -13.96 15.83 14.42
N ILE A 412 -13.84 15.18 15.55
CA ILE A 412 -14.56 15.56 16.76
C ILE A 412 -13.54 15.87 17.85
N SER A 413 -13.72 16.97 18.55
CA SER A 413 -12.83 17.36 19.64
C SER A 413 -13.57 18.12 20.74
N ARG A 414 -13.11 17.93 21.99
CA ARG A 414 -13.55 18.66 23.18
C ARG A 414 -12.36 18.82 24.12
N LYS A 415 -12.17 20.03 24.65
CA LYS A 415 -11.13 20.29 25.67
C LYS A 415 -11.57 19.75 27.01
N PHE A 416 -10.64 19.45 27.92
CA PHE A 416 -10.97 19.29 29.34
C PHE A 416 -11.55 20.58 29.89
N ASP A 417 -12.34 20.52 30.93
CA ASP A 417 -13.04 21.64 31.56
C ASP A 417 -14.01 22.41 30.63
N SER A 418 -14.44 21.77 29.51
CA SER A 418 -15.40 22.34 28.57
C SER A 418 -16.49 21.34 28.22
N PHE A 419 -17.72 21.84 28.08
CA PHE A 419 -18.85 21.11 27.51
C PHE A 419 -18.96 21.28 26.00
N ASP A 420 -18.15 22.16 25.40
CA ASP A 420 -18.18 22.49 23.97
C ASP A 420 -17.52 21.40 23.14
N ARG A 421 -18.32 20.63 22.42
CA ARG A 421 -17.87 19.61 21.49
C ARG A 421 -17.96 20.15 20.07
N SER A 422 -16.82 20.29 19.42
CA SER A 422 -16.71 20.71 18.01
C SER A 422 -16.64 19.50 17.09
N SER A 423 -17.43 19.50 16.02
CA SER A 423 -17.49 18.45 15.01
C SER A 423 -17.37 19.04 13.62
N GLN A 424 -16.48 18.47 12.79
CA GLN A 424 -16.30 18.82 11.37
C GLN A 424 -16.49 17.57 10.53
N PHE A 425 -17.25 17.67 9.45
CA PHE A 425 -17.62 16.56 8.58
C PHE A 425 -17.29 16.87 7.13
N GLU A 426 -16.62 15.97 6.46
CA GLU A 426 -16.28 16.04 5.06
C GLU A 426 -16.86 14.85 4.29
N ARG A 427 -17.41 15.14 3.12
CA ARG A 427 -17.85 14.15 2.16
C ARG A 427 -17.23 14.46 0.81
N VAL A 428 -16.59 13.46 0.21
CA VAL A 428 -16.00 13.55 -1.13
C VAL A 428 -16.62 12.49 -2.03
N GLN A 429 -17.17 12.93 -3.16
CA GLN A 429 -17.64 12.07 -4.23
C GLN A 429 -16.69 12.20 -5.41
N VAL A 430 -16.18 11.08 -5.91
CA VAL A 430 -15.25 11.06 -7.05
C VAL A 430 -15.83 10.23 -8.18
N PHE A 431 -15.88 10.82 -9.37
CA PHE A 431 -16.21 10.13 -10.62
C PHE A 431 -14.95 10.12 -11.50
N SER A 432 -14.56 8.96 -12.00
CA SER A 432 -13.39 8.87 -12.89
C SER A 432 -13.66 7.96 -14.08
N LEU A 433 -13.04 8.31 -15.20
CA LEU A 433 -13.02 7.55 -16.44
C LEU A 433 -11.59 7.54 -16.98
N ASN A 434 -11.03 6.35 -17.14
CA ASN A 434 -9.73 6.13 -17.73
C ASN A 434 -9.87 5.27 -18.99
N GLY A 435 -9.03 5.56 -19.99
CA GLY A 435 -8.86 4.70 -21.17
C GLY A 435 -7.37 4.46 -21.39
N ASP A 436 -6.95 3.21 -21.39
CA ASP A 436 -5.56 2.77 -21.52
C ASP A 436 -5.42 1.82 -22.69
N PHE A 437 -4.52 2.12 -23.62
CA PHE A 437 -4.36 1.36 -24.85
C PHE A 437 -2.87 1.12 -25.17
N THR A 438 -2.57 -0.07 -25.67
CA THR A 438 -1.23 -0.42 -26.17
C THR A 438 -1.33 -1.04 -27.56
N LYS A 439 -0.51 -0.54 -28.48
CA LYS A 439 -0.31 -1.09 -29.81
C LYS A 439 1.10 -1.71 -29.92
N LYS A 440 1.18 -2.99 -30.23
CA LYS A 440 2.43 -3.69 -30.55
C LYS A 440 2.78 -3.39 -32.01
N MET A 441 3.74 -2.47 -32.23
CA MET A 441 4.07 -1.98 -33.56
C MET A 441 5.01 -2.92 -34.31
N ALA A 442 5.94 -3.56 -33.62
CA ALA A 442 6.90 -4.51 -34.16
C ALA A 442 7.24 -5.54 -33.07
N PRO A 443 6.46 -6.65 -32.96
CA PRO A 443 6.64 -7.66 -31.92
C PRO A 443 8.03 -8.30 -31.90
N GLU A 444 8.68 -8.42 -33.06
CA GLU A 444 10.01 -9.01 -33.22
C GLU A 444 11.13 -8.23 -32.49
N ILE A 445 10.93 -6.94 -32.26
CA ILE A 445 11.85 -6.08 -31.49
C ILE A 445 11.16 -5.51 -30.25
N ASN A 446 10.03 -6.08 -29.83
CA ASN A 446 9.22 -5.66 -28.70
C ASN A 446 8.96 -4.13 -28.70
N ARG A 447 8.54 -3.60 -29.84
CA ARG A 447 8.19 -2.19 -29.99
C ARG A 447 6.72 -1.99 -29.68
N ASP A 448 6.45 -1.30 -28.57
CA ASP A 448 5.12 -1.02 -28.07
C ASP A 448 4.88 0.48 -28.02
N PHE A 449 3.69 0.92 -28.39
CA PHE A 449 3.20 2.29 -28.24
C PHE A 449 1.97 2.26 -27.35
N GLY A 450 2.08 2.87 -26.17
CA GLY A 450 0.98 3.06 -25.22
C GLY A 450 0.41 4.45 -25.36
N TYR A 451 -0.90 4.62 -25.15
CA TYR A 451 -1.56 5.92 -25.11
C TYR A 451 -2.86 5.81 -24.34
N GLY A 452 -3.30 6.92 -23.79
CA GLY A 452 -4.52 6.93 -23.01
C GLY A 452 -4.97 8.31 -22.59
N PHE A 453 -6.07 8.30 -21.84
CA PHE A 453 -6.63 9.50 -21.23
C PHE A 453 -7.18 9.19 -19.85
N GLU A 454 -7.29 10.23 -19.03
CA GLU A 454 -7.88 10.18 -17.69
C GLU A 454 -8.75 11.42 -17.47
N VAL A 455 -9.92 11.24 -16.87
CA VAL A 455 -10.76 12.32 -16.36
C VAL A 455 -11.24 11.93 -14.97
N ALA A 456 -11.02 12.80 -13.98
CA ALA A 456 -11.46 12.60 -12.61
C ALA A 456 -12.10 13.90 -12.07
N TYR A 457 -13.36 13.80 -11.61
CA TYR A 457 -14.09 14.89 -11.01
C TYR A 457 -14.39 14.59 -9.56
N ASN A 458 -14.06 15.53 -8.67
CA ASN A 458 -14.34 15.46 -7.25
C ASN A 458 -15.34 16.55 -6.85
N ASP A 459 -16.39 16.20 -6.11
CA ASP A 459 -17.28 17.12 -5.37
C ASP A 459 -17.00 16.97 -3.88
N VAL A 460 -16.74 18.09 -3.21
CA VAL A 460 -16.40 18.14 -1.79
C VAL A 460 -17.40 18.99 -1.04
N ARG A 461 -17.96 18.42 0.02
CA ARG A 461 -18.84 19.10 0.96
C ARG A 461 -18.22 19.05 2.35
N SER A 462 -18.13 20.23 2.97
CA SER A 462 -17.64 20.40 4.34
C SER A 462 -18.70 21.08 5.17
N THR A 463 -19.02 20.49 6.32
CA THR A 463 -19.98 21.02 7.29
C THR A 463 -19.40 20.93 8.69
N SER A 464 -19.94 21.71 9.62
CA SER A 464 -19.52 21.70 11.01
C SER A 464 -20.70 21.86 11.95
N ARG A 465 -20.52 21.45 13.20
CA ARG A 465 -21.49 21.63 14.28
C ARG A 465 -20.76 21.76 15.62
N GLY A 466 -21.16 22.72 16.41
CA GLY A 466 -20.78 22.83 17.80
C GLY A 466 -21.97 22.45 18.71
N ASP A 467 -21.70 21.62 19.69
CA ASP A 467 -22.69 21.14 20.65
C ASP A 467 -22.21 21.49 22.07
N VAL A 468 -22.99 22.24 22.85
CA VAL A 468 -22.81 22.37 24.30
C VAL A 468 -23.49 21.16 24.95
N LEU A 469 -22.68 20.30 25.57
CA LEU A 469 -23.17 19.04 26.14
C LEU A 469 -23.96 19.26 27.42
N GLN A 470 -25.11 18.62 27.52
CA GLN A 470 -25.86 18.51 28.77
C GLN A 470 -25.38 17.27 29.52
N VAL A 471 -24.87 17.47 30.75
CA VAL A 471 -24.27 16.43 31.57
C VAL A 471 -24.99 16.31 32.91
N GLU A 472 -25.36 15.09 33.28
CA GLU A 472 -25.85 14.75 34.61
C GLU A 472 -24.91 13.76 35.30
N GLY A 473 -24.21 14.21 36.37
CA GLY A 473 -23.12 13.40 36.95
C GLY A 473 -21.97 13.17 35.95
N ASN A 474 -21.77 11.93 35.54
CA ASN A 474 -20.78 11.55 34.52
C ASN A 474 -21.43 11.12 33.19
N GLU A 475 -22.75 11.26 33.04
CA GLU A 475 -23.45 10.88 31.81
C GLU A 475 -23.72 12.09 30.93
N ILE A 476 -23.45 11.99 29.64
CA ILE A 476 -23.85 12.96 28.62
C ILE A 476 -25.24 12.55 28.17
N ILE A 477 -26.27 13.33 28.64
CA ILE A 477 -27.69 13.03 28.41
C ILE A 477 -28.27 13.74 27.19
N GLY A 478 -27.58 14.75 26.65
CA GLY A 478 -28.04 15.48 25.47
C GLY A 478 -27.16 16.66 25.09
N VAL A 479 -27.75 17.55 24.31
CA VAL A 479 -27.18 18.83 23.88
C VAL A 479 -28.07 19.94 24.39
N GLU A 480 -27.51 20.91 25.14
CA GLU A 480 -28.21 22.05 25.68
C GLU A 480 -28.45 23.11 24.61
N GLU A 481 -27.41 23.47 23.89
CA GLU A 481 -27.47 24.43 22.78
C GLU A 481 -26.42 24.11 21.69
N ASN A 482 -26.54 24.74 20.51
CA ASN A 482 -25.57 24.65 19.44
C ASN A 482 -24.81 25.97 19.28
N PHE A 483 -23.55 25.89 18.91
CA PHE A 483 -22.71 27.03 18.56
C PHE A 483 -22.03 26.86 17.19
N VAL A 484 -21.58 27.98 16.63
CA VAL A 484 -20.91 27.99 15.32
C VAL A 484 -19.50 27.42 15.46
N VAL A 485 -19.09 26.55 14.54
CA VAL A 485 -17.75 26.01 14.42
C VAL A 485 -17.28 26.24 12.99
N GLN A 486 -16.05 26.69 12.82
CA GLN A 486 -15.46 26.86 11.49
C GLN A 486 -15.37 25.53 10.76
N THR A 487 -15.88 25.47 9.54
CA THR A 487 -15.65 24.32 8.66
C THR A 487 -14.17 24.21 8.29
N ARG A 488 -13.72 23.01 8.01
CA ARG A 488 -12.32 22.79 7.61
C ARG A 488 -12.03 23.25 6.19
N TYR A 489 -12.94 23.00 5.27
CA TYR A 489 -12.89 23.38 3.86
C TYR A 489 -14.07 24.28 3.51
N PRO A 490 -14.05 24.92 2.32
CA PRO A 490 -15.10 25.85 1.91
C PRO A 490 -16.52 25.28 2.04
N ASP A 491 -17.34 25.90 2.86
CA ASP A 491 -18.70 25.48 3.22
C ASP A 491 -19.73 25.69 2.11
N GLY A 492 -19.48 26.61 1.18
CA GLY A 492 -20.24 26.77 -0.07
C GLY A 492 -20.03 25.66 -1.11
N GLY A 493 -19.16 24.70 -0.79
CA GLY A 493 -18.78 23.56 -1.62
C GLY A 493 -17.53 23.80 -2.44
N SER A 494 -16.93 22.71 -2.89
CA SER A 494 -15.72 22.73 -3.71
C SER A 494 -15.73 21.63 -4.75
N SER A 495 -15.13 21.90 -5.90
CA SER A 495 -14.94 20.90 -6.96
C SER A 495 -13.50 20.90 -7.48
N TYR A 496 -13.03 19.72 -7.89
CA TYR A 496 -11.73 19.54 -8.49
C TYR A 496 -11.83 18.61 -9.68
N LEU A 497 -11.54 19.11 -10.88
CA LEU A 497 -11.50 18.36 -12.13
C LEU A 497 -10.04 18.18 -12.55
N SER A 498 -9.64 16.96 -12.81
CA SER A 498 -8.38 16.62 -13.47
C SER A 498 -8.66 15.93 -14.80
N SER A 499 -8.03 16.37 -15.88
CA SER A 499 -8.12 15.74 -17.19
C SER A 499 -6.74 15.62 -17.81
N ALA A 500 -6.45 14.51 -18.46
CA ALA A 500 -5.15 14.25 -19.03
C ALA A 500 -5.21 13.39 -20.29
N VAL A 501 -4.17 13.56 -21.13
CA VAL A 501 -3.83 12.64 -22.21
C VAL A 501 -2.34 12.29 -22.10
N TYR A 502 -1.99 11.06 -22.45
CA TYR A 502 -0.62 10.59 -22.38
C TYR A 502 -0.28 9.61 -23.48
N ALA A 503 1.02 9.53 -23.77
CA ALA A 503 1.59 8.54 -24.68
C ALA A 503 2.90 8.02 -24.09
N SER A 504 3.19 6.77 -24.37
CA SER A 504 4.42 6.09 -23.99
C SER A 504 4.93 5.23 -25.12
N TYR A 505 6.22 5.05 -25.15
CA TYR A 505 6.89 4.27 -26.17
C TYR A 505 7.97 3.42 -25.53
N ARG A 506 7.99 2.12 -25.88
CA ARG A 506 8.99 1.17 -25.44
C ARG A 506 9.51 0.38 -26.64
N GLN A 507 10.82 0.19 -26.69
CA GLN A 507 11.47 -0.60 -27.74
C GLN A 507 12.72 -1.28 -27.22
N ASP A 508 12.94 -2.53 -27.61
CA ASP A 508 14.24 -3.19 -27.48
C ASP A 508 15.19 -2.72 -28.61
N LEU A 509 16.32 -2.14 -28.21
CA LEU A 509 17.39 -1.72 -29.11
C LEU A 509 18.42 -2.85 -29.19
N GLY A 510 18.15 -3.82 -30.07
CA GLY A 510 18.86 -5.08 -30.16
C GLY A 510 18.60 -5.98 -28.93
N LYS A 511 19.54 -6.90 -28.64
CA LYS A 511 19.38 -7.91 -27.58
C LYS A 511 19.79 -7.40 -26.17
N LYS A 512 20.39 -6.22 -26.09
CA LYS A 512 21.05 -5.74 -24.86
C LYS A 512 20.42 -4.52 -24.22
N SER A 513 19.54 -3.83 -24.89
CA SER A 513 19.05 -2.54 -24.42
C SER A 513 17.55 -2.42 -24.62
N THR A 514 16.88 -1.76 -23.69
CA THR A 514 15.48 -1.37 -23.80
C THR A 514 15.38 0.13 -23.51
N LEU A 515 14.70 0.87 -24.39
CA LEU A 515 14.36 2.27 -24.23
C LEU A 515 12.88 2.40 -23.84
N ASN A 516 12.59 3.17 -22.84
CA ASN A 516 11.25 3.54 -22.42
C ASN A 516 11.13 5.07 -22.42
N THR A 517 10.11 5.64 -23.02
CA THR A 517 9.84 7.08 -23.00
C THR A 517 8.35 7.34 -22.83
N GLY A 518 8.01 8.48 -22.29
CA GLY A 518 6.62 8.85 -22.12
C GLY A 518 6.41 10.35 -21.95
N LEU A 519 5.24 10.81 -22.33
CA LEU A 519 4.79 12.19 -22.23
C LEU A 519 3.33 12.21 -21.76
N ARG A 520 3.01 13.13 -20.86
CA ARG A 520 1.64 13.42 -20.41
C ARG A 520 1.39 14.92 -20.33
N VAL A 521 0.21 15.32 -20.73
CA VAL A 521 -0.33 16.66 -20.50
C VAL A 521 -1.54 16.51 -19.58
N THR A 522 -1.53 17.24 -18.48
CA THR A 522 -2.62 17.23 -17.49
C THR A 522 -3.11 18.65 -17.28
N ASN A 523 -4.41 18.83 -17.27
CA ASN A 523 -5.09 20.06 -16.88
C ASN A 523 -5.90 19.82 -15.61
N THR A 524 -5.83 20.75 -14.65
CA THR A 524 -6.61 20.71 -13.41
C THR A 524 -7.37 22.01 -13.23
N ILE A 525 -8.63 21.91 -12.79
CA ILE A 525 -9.49 23.06 -12.49
C ILE A 525 -10.05 22.85 -11.08
N LEU A 526 -9.83 23.84 -10.22
CA LEU A 526 -10.34 23.87 -8.86
C LEU A 526 -11.29 25.06 -8.72
N ASN A 527 -12.47 24.81 -8.14
CA ASN A 527 -13.40 25.84 -7.72
C ASN A 527 -13.79 25.60 -6.26
N ALA A 528 -13.80 26.64 -5.45
CA ALA A 528 -14.16 26.53 -4.03
C ALA A 528 -14.80 27.83 -3.56
N LYS A 529 -15.81 27.74 -2.70
CA LYS A 529 -16.56 28.89 -2.23
C LYS A 529 -16.69 28.89 -0.72
N TRP A 530 -16.23 29.96 -0.07
CA TRP A 530 -16.50 30.25 1.34
C TRP A 530 -17.77 31.10 1.49
N VAL A 531 -18.66 30.72 2.37
CA VAL A 531 -19.91 31.44 2.69
C VAL A 531 -19.86 31.95 4.13
N ASP A 532 -19.44 31.11 5.07
CA ASP A 532 -19.27 31.52 6.47
C ASP A 532 -17.91 32.17 6.69
N THR A 533 -17.92 33.43 7.08
CA THR A 533 -16.74 34.26 7.37
C THR A 533 -16.71 34.70 8.84
N THR A 534 -17.42 34.02 9.73
CA THR A 534 -17.54 34.39 11.16
C THR A 534 -16.16 34.44 11.83
N TYR A 535 -15.32 33.44 11.64
CA TYR A 535 -14.00 33.37 12.27
C TYR A 535 -12.89 33.97 11.42
N ILE A 536 -12.98 33.83 10.10
CA ILE A 536 -11.92 34.28 9.17
C ILE A 536 -12.55 35.10 8.05
N LYS A 537 -12.19 36.39 7.98
CA LYS A 537 -12.56 37.28 6.88
C LYS A 537 -11.56 37.09 5.75
N LEU A 538 -11.96 36.34 4.73
CA LEU A 538 -11.14 36.13 3.55
C LEU A 538 -11.26 37.32 2.60
N PRO A 539 -10.16 37.76 1.93
CA PRO A 539 -10.20 38.79 0.91
C PRO A 539 -11.05 38.37 -0.30
N GLU A 540 -11.05 37.10 -0.65
CA GLU A 540 -11.85 36.50 -1.72
C GLU A 540 -12.60 35.27 -1.20
N SER A 541 -13.91 35.23 -1.39
CA SER A 541 -14.76 34.09 -1.01
C SER A 541 -14.84 33.01 -2.09
N ASP A 542 -14.68 33.39 -3.36
CA ASP A 542 -14.69 32.50 -4.50
C ASP A 542 -13.26 32.27 -5.00
N ILE A 543 -12.77 31.05 -4.82
CA ILE A 543 -11.42 30.64 -5.21
C ILE A 543 -11.52 29.82 -6.50
N GLN A 544 -10.79 30.24 -7.52
CA GLN A 544 -10.64 29.51 -8.78
C GLN A 544 -9.16 29.35 -9.12
N SER A 545 -8.76 28.15 -9.47
CA SER A 545 -7.39 27.84 -9.90
C SER A 545 -7.42 26.90 -11.10
N MET A 546 -6.64 27.23 -12.13
CA MET A 546 -6.47 26.40 -13.32
C MET A 546 -4.99 26.21 -13.60
N ASN A 547 -4.55 24.94 -13.66
CA ASN A 547 -3.16 24.61 -13.88
C ASN A 547 -3.01 23.60 -15.01
N THR A 548 -1.98 23.77 -15.83
CA THR A 548 -1.59 22.82 -16.86
C THR A 548 -0.16 22.38 -16.62
N ALA A 549 0.08 21.09 -16.62
CA ALA A 549 1.40 20.51 -16.44
C ALA A 549 1.74 19.53 -17.57
N VAL A 550 3.00 19.57 -18.00
CA VAL A 550 3.58 18.62 -18.94
C VAL A 550 4.64 17.81 -18.19
N THR A 551 4.51 16.50 -18.22
CA THR A 551 5.48 15.60 -17.59
C THR A 551 6.03 14.62 -18.61
N LEU A 552 7.29 14.21 -18.41
CA LEU A 552 7.98 13.31 -19.30
C LEU A 552 8.84 12.30 -18.52
N THR A 553 9.09 11.16 -19.14
CA THR A 553 10.02 10.14 -18.64
C THR A 553 10.86 9.59 -19.79
N ALA A 554 12.11 9.27 -19.49
CA ALA A 554 13.02 8.56 -20.38
C ALA A 554 13.86 7.58 -19.55
N GLY A 555 13.65 6.29 -19.78
CA GLY A 555 14.35 5.20 -19.11
C GLY A 555 15.16 4.37 -20.11
N TYR A 556 16.36 3.98 -19.72
CA TYR A 556 17.24 3.13 -20.51
C TYR A 556 17.78 2.01 -19.65
N ALA A 557 17.45 0.76 -20.02
CA ALA A 557 17.97 -0.43 -19.38
C ALA A 557 18.99 -1.09 -20.32
N TYR A 558 20.23 -1.23 -19.85
CA TYR A 558 21.33 -1.84 -20.61
C TYR A 558 21.84 -3.11 -19.94
N LYS A 559 21.90 -4.20 -20.70
CA LYS A 559 22.37 -5.53 -20.27
C LYS A 559 23.61 -5.91 -21.08
N PRO A 560 24.83 -5.50 -20.65
CA PRO A 560 26.08 -5.82 -21.39
C PRO A 560 26.26 -7.33 -21.55
N ASN A 561 25.83 -8.09 -20.54
CA ASN A 561 25.80 -9.56 -20.54
C ASN A 561 24.64 -10.04 -19.59
N PRO A 562 24.33 -11.35 -19.55
CA PRO A 562 23.21 -11.87 -18.74
C PRO A 562 23.27 -11.57 -17.24
N ASN A 563 24.47 -11.27 -16.72
CA ASN A 563 24.73 -11.10 -15.29
C ASN A 563 24.73 -9.63 -14.84
N TRP A 564 24.62 -8.67 -15.74
CA TRP A 564 24.64 -7.25 -15.40
C TRP A 564 23.49 -6.51 -16.05
N GLN A 565 22.90 -5.62 -15.31
CA GLN A 565 21.94 -4.64 -15.81
C GLN A 565 22.31 -3.26 -15.27
N ILE A 566 22.35 -2.27 -16.12
CA ILE A 566 22.61 -0.86 -15.82
C ILE A 566 21.36 -0.10 -16.26
N ASN A 567 20.79 0.67 -15.36
CA ASN A 567 19.61 1.47 -15.60
C ASN A 567 19.95 2.96 -15.50
N GLY A 568 19.35 3.77 -16.34
CA GLY A 568 19.32 5.21 -16.22
C GLY A 568 17.91 5.71 -16.45
N VAL A 569 17.42 6.57 -15.58
CA VAL A 569 16.07 7.15 -15.70
C VAL A 569 16.16 8.65 -15.50
N PHE A 570 15.52 9.38 -16.39
CA PHE A 570 15.05 10.73 -16.14
C PHE A 570 13.54 10.72 -16.07
N SER A 571 12.95 11.27 -15.02
CA SER A 571 11.50 11.37 -14.89
C SER A 571 11.11 12.70 -14.26
N SER A 572 9.98 13.25 -14.71
CA SER A 572 9.38 14.42 -14.09
C SER A 572 8.02 14.09 -13.52
N GLY A 573 7.69 14.73 -12.41
CA GLY A 573 6.41 14.66 -11.76
C GLY A 573 5.89 16.04 -11.42
N PHE A 574 4.61 16.15 -11.17
CA PHE A 574 4.00 17.37 -10.68
C PHE A 574 2.92 17.07 -9.65
N ARG A 575 2.63 18.05 -8.83
CA ARG A 575 1.50 18.07 -7.93
C ARG A 575 0.76 19.40 -8.09
N SER A 576 -0.47 19.34 -8.57
CA SER A 576 -1.34 20.50 -8.58
C SER A 576 -1.89 20.74 -7.16
N PRO A 577 -1.91 21.98 -6.67
CA PRO A 577 -2.58 22.29 -5.41
C PRO A 577 -4.02 21.79 -5.43
N ASN A 578 -4.43 21.11 -4.37
CA ASN A 578 -5.79 20.62 -4.17
C ASN A 578 -6.56 21.48 -3.17
N ILE A 579 -7.75 21.07 -2.79
CA ILE A 579 -8.61 21.84 -1.86
C ILE A 579 -7.99 21.93 -0.46
N ASP A 580 -7.28 20.89 0.02
CA ASP A 580 -6.53 20.95 1.30
C ASP A 580 -5.37 21.96 1.24
N ASP A 581 -4.73 22.11 0.11
CA ASP A 581 -3.64 23.07 -0.04
C ASP A 581 -4.13 24.51 -0.08
N ILE A 582 -5.16 24.80 -0.87
CA ILE A 582 -5.62 26.15 -1.18
C ILE A 582 -6.67 26.63 -0.18
N GLY A 583 -7.62 25.79 0.22
CA GLY A 583 -8.84 26.20 0.90
C GLY A 583 -8.94 25.80 2.37
N LYS A 584 -7.90 25.26 2.98
CA LYS A 584 -7.98 24.75 4.34
C LYS A 584 -7.93 25.83 5.40
N VAL A 585 -8.81 25.69 6.42
CA VAL A 585 -8.71 26.40 7.70
C VAL A 585 -8.41 25.37 8.80
N ARG A 586 -7.34 25.61 9.56
CA ARG A 586 -6.92 24.70 10.65
C ARG A 586 -6.07 25.41 11.69
N GLU A 587 -6.47 25.32 12.96
CA GLU A 587 -5.61 25.66 14.11
C GLU A 587 -4.69 24.47 14.46
N LYS A 588 -3.42 24.76 14.77
CA LYS A 588 -2.46 23.83 15.39
C LYS A 588 -1.46 24.62 16.22
N ARG A 589 -1.49 24.48 17.55
CA ARG A 589 -0.51 25.08 18.49
C ARG A 589 -0.33 26.60 18.38
N GLY A 590 -1.43 27.29 18.26
CA GLY A 590 -1.43 28.76 18.16
C GLY A 590 -1.14 29.29 16.74
N ASP A 591 -0.99 28.40 15.74
CA ASP A 591 -0.93 28.77 14.34
C ASP A 591 -2.26 28.44 13.67
N VAL A 592 -2.86 29.38 12.97
CA VAL A 592 -4.03 29.18 12.13
C VAL A 592 -3.62 29.19 10.65
N THR A 593 -3.80 28.04 9.99
CA THR A 593 -3.63 27.94 8.54
C THR A 593 -4.84 28.58 7.86
N VAL A 594 -4.59 29.50 6.96
CA VAL A 594 -5.61 30.20 6.18
C VAL A 594 -5.49 29.85 4.69
N PRO A 595 -6.56 30.01 3.90
CA PRO A 595 -6.56 29.81 2.46
C PRO A 595 -5.55 30.72 1.74
N ASN A 596 -4.92 30.17 0.66
CA ASN A 596 -4.06 30.90 -0.25
C ASN A 596 -4.36 30.48 -1.70
N ALA A 597 -5.02 31.35 -2.44
CA ALA A 597 -5.42 31.09 -3.83
C ALA A 597 -4.25 31.17 -4.84
N ASP A 598 -3.12 31.78 -4.48
CA ASP A 598 -1.99 32.03 -5.37
C ASP A 598 -1.04 30.86 -5.54
N LEU A 599 -1.35 29.71 -4.93
CA LEU A 599 -0.51 28.52 -5.02
C LEU A 599 -0.36 28.00 -6.44
N GLN A 600 0.90 27.79 -6.83
CA GLN A 600 1.29 27.20 -8.11
C GLN A 600 1.63 25.71 -7.96
N PRO A 601 1.58 24.92 -9.05
CA PRO A 601 2.01 23.54 -9.03
C PRO A 601 3.47 23.37 -8.59
N GLU A 602 3.71 22.32 -7.83
CA GLU A 602 5.04 21.85 -7.47
C GLU A 602 5.52 20.83 -8.51
N PHE A 603 6.78 20.90 -8.90
CA PHE A 603 7.40 19.98 -9.87
C PHE A 603 8.58 19.22 -9.24
N ALA A 604 8.76 17.98 -9.66
CA ALA A 604 9.93 17.17 -9.34
C ALA A 604 10.61 16.70 -10.64
N TYR A 605 11.93 16.86 -10.71
CA TYR A 605 12.79 16.36 -11.80
C TYR A 605 13.79 15.38 -11.20
N ASN A 606 13.69 14.12 -11.57
CA ASN A 606 14.47 13.05 -10.98
C ASN A 606 15.45 12.45 -12.00
N PHE A 607 16.69 12.25 -11.55
CA PHE A 607 17.73 11.50 -12.23
C PHE A 607 18.06 10.29 -11.38
N GLU A 608 17.95 9.10 -11.96
CA GLU A 608 18.20 7.85 -11.28
C GLU A 608 19.21 7.00 -12.07
N ALA A 609 20.12 6.36 -11.37
CA ALA A 609 21.04 5.37 -11.89
C ALA A 609 20.98 4.10 -11.08
N GLY A 610 20.79 2.97 -11.73
CA GLY A 610 20.73 1.64 -11.13
C GLY A 610 21.79 0.71 -11.68
N LEU A 611 22.35 -0.13 -10.79
CA LEU A 611 23.29 -1.19 -11.14
C LEU A 611 22.83 -2.49 -10.49
N ILE A 612 22.58 -3.53 -11.30
CA ILE A 612 22.18 -4.84 -10.80
C ILE A 612 23.19 -5.88 -11.28
N LYS A 613 23.72 -6.64 -10.35
CA LYS A 613 24.56 -7.81 -10.57
C LYS A 613 23.78 -9.08 -10.25
N TYR A 614 23.60 -9.94 -11.22
CA TYR A 614 23.00 -11.26 -11.06
C TYR A 614 24.09 -12.32 -10.86
N PHE A 615 23.78 -13.31 -10.03
CA PHE A 615 24.58 -14.49 -9.74
C PHE A 615 23.71 -15.73 -9.92
N ASP A 616 24.33 -16.91 -10.02
CA ASP A 616 23.68 -18.21 -9.98
C ASP A 616 22.45 -18.31 -10.89
N GLU A 617 22.64 -18.06 -12.20
CA GLU A 617 21.56 -18.08 -13.18
C GLU A 617 20.37 -17.15 -12.79
N LYS A 618 20.68 -16.02 -12.16
CA LYS A 618 19.73 -15.00 -11.66
C LYS A 618 18.92 -15.41 -10.43
N LYS A 619 19.33 -16.44 -9.69
CA LYS A 619 18.72 -16.79 -8.39
C LYS A 619 19.11 -15.81 -7.28
N THR A 620 20.20 -15.11 -7.45
CA THR A 620 20.73 -14.11 -6.51
C THR A 620 21.06 -12.84 -7.26
N PHE A 621 20.74 -11.68 -6.66
CA PHE A 621 21.17 -10.40 -7.20
C PHE A 621 21.58 -9.41 -6.11
N LEU A 622 22.49 -8.53 -6.46
CA LEU A 622 22.85 -7.32 -5.73
C LEU A 622 22.48 -6.13 -6.60
N GLY A 623 21.60 -5.26 -6.07
CA GLY A 623 21.15 -4.05 -6.72
C GLY A 623 21.57 -2.81 -5.92
N LEU A 624 22.03 -1.79 -6.61
CA LEU A 624 22.29 -0.46 -6.07
C LEU A 624 21.57 0.54 -6.94
N THR A 625 20.70 1.35 -6.33
CA THR A 625 20.02 2.47 -7.00
C THR A 625 20.42 3.75 -6.30
N GLY A 626 20.84 4.75 -7.05
CA GLY A 626 21.08 6.11 -6.56
C GLY A 626 20.17 7.08 -7.30
N TYR A 627 19.70 8.12 -6.62
CA TYR A 627 18.82 9.12 -7.20
C TYR A 627 19.13 10.53 -6.72
N TYR A 628 18.79 11.50 -7.57
CA TYR A 628 18.82 12.92 -7.29
C TYR A 628 17.54 13.56 -7.83
N THR A 629 16.76 14.17 -6.94
CA THR A 629 15.48 14.82 -7.30
C THR A 629 15.55 16.30 -7.00
N LEU A 630 15.36 17.15 -8.02
CA LEU A 630 15.17 18.57 -7.89
C LEU A 630 13.68 18.87 -7.72
N LEU A 631 13.33 19.58 -6.65
CA LEU A 631 11.99 20.13 -6.43
C LEU A 631 11.98 21.61 -6.80
N ASN A 632 10.99 21.99 -7.60
CA ASN A 632 10.76 23.37 -8.02
C ASN A 632 9.38 23.84 -7.55
N ASN A 633 9.26 25.07 -7.08
CA ASN A 633 8.04 25.59 -6.48
C ASN A 633 7.55 24.74 -5.29
N TYR A 634 8.47 24.27 -4.46
CA TYR A 634 8.17 23.39 -3.32
C TYR A 634 7.13 24.01 -2.40
N ILE A 635 5.99 23.34 -2.18
CA ILE A 635 4.89 23.82 -1.35
C ILE A 635 5.14 23.49 0.11
N VAL A 636 5.22 24.52 0.94
CA VAL A 636 5.43 24.43 2.40
C VAL A 636 4.46 25.31 3.15
N ARG A 637 4.23 25.01 4.42
CA ARG A 637 3.55 25.92 5.34
C ARG A 637 4.57 26.95 5.86
N ALA A 638 4.21 28.23 5.80
CA ALA A 638 5.05 29.33 6.26
C ALA A 638 4.22 30.47 6.86
N PRO A 639 4.82 31.39 7.67
CA PRO A 639 4.16 32.60 8.12
C PRO A 639 3.55 33.37 6.95
N PHE A 640 2.33 33.88 7.17
CA PHE A 640 1.55 34.55 6.13
C PHE A 640 0.88 35.79 6.70
N VAL A 641 0.45 36.68 5.82
CA VAL A 641 -0.24 37.93 6.19
C VAL A 641 -1.65 37.89 5.60
N LEU A 642 -2.67 37.89 6.47
CA LEU A 642 -4.06 37.95 6.06
C LEU A 642 -4.64 39.32 6.39
N ASN A 643 -5.17 40.03 5.38
CA ASN A 643 -5.73 41.40 5.54
C ASN A 643 -4.78 42.39 6.26
N GLY A 644 -3.47 42.27 6.00
CA GLY A 644 -2.44 43.15 6.59
C GLY A 644 -1.99 42.75 8.01
N SER A 645 -2.47 41.62 8.55
CA SER A 645 -2.07 41.12 9.87
C SER A 645 -1.41 39.73 9.80
N SER A 646 -0.34 39.57 10.58
CA SER A 646 0.31 38.25 10.82
C SER A 646 -0.32 37.47 11.97
N GLN A 647 -1.31 38.03 12.68
CA GLN A 647 -2.02 37.39 13.77
C GLN A 647 -3.51 37.68 13.66
N ILE A 648 -4.33 36.72 14.08
CA ILE A 648 -5.80 36.80 14.16
C ILE A 648 -6.31 36.21 15.47
N ILE A 649 -7.50 36.64 15.91
CA ILE A 649 -8.22 35.97 16.97
C ILE A 649 -9.00 34.83 16.33
N TYR A 650 -8.70 33.60 16.76
CA TYR A 650 -9.37 32.40 16.30
C TYR A 650 -9.83 31.58 17.52
N ASP A 651 -11.11 31.23 17.57
CA ASP A 651 -11.72 30.51 18.70
C ASP A 651 -11.37 31.13 20.07
N GLY A 652 -11.40 32.49 20.13
CA GLY A 652 -11.10 33.28 21.34
C GLY A 652 -9.59 33.37 21.69
N GLU A 653 -8.70 32.76 20.97
CA GLU A 653 -7.25 32.78 21.20
C GLU A 653 -6.51 33.58 20.11
N LEU A 654 -5.52 34.40 20.52
CA LEU A 654 -4.63 35.08 19.56
C LEU A 654 -3.71 34.05 18.92
N SER A 655 -3.79 33.92 17.59
CA SER A 655 -3.07 32.90 16.82
C SER A 655 -2.25 33.55 15.69
N ASN A 656 -1.10 32.97 15.38
CA ASN A 656 -0.32 33.37 14.22
C ASN A 656 -0.97 32.90 12.93
N VAL A 657 -0.87 33.71 11.89
CA VAL A 657 -1.36 33.37 10.56
C VAL A 657 -0.28 32.66 9.77
N VAL A 658 -0.60 31.49 9.29
CA VAL A 658 0.25 30.70 8.39
C VAL A 658 -0.55 30.26 7.16
N ALA A 659 0.11 30.07 6.02
CA ALA A 659 -0.51 29.51 4.82
C ALA A 659 0.44 28.55 4.11
N ASN A 660 -0.11 27.74 3.21
CA ASN A 660 0.73 27.05 2.25
C ASN A 660 1.23 28.06 1.22
N VAL A 661 2.53 28.06 0.94
CA VAL A 661 3.20 28.94 -0.03
C VAL A 661 4.18 28.15 -0.88
N ASN A 662 4.48 28.64 -2.08
CA ASN A 662 5.57 28.09 -2.87
C ASN A 662 6.89 28.71 -2.38
N LYS A 663 7.79 27.89 -1.84
CA LYS A 663 9.20 28.22 -1.64
C LYS A 663 10.00 27.86 -2.88
N GLY A 664 11.18 28.42 -3.05
CA GLY A 664 12.06 28.23 -4.19
C GLY A 664 12.37 26.77 -4.54
N ASN A 665 13.64 26.43 -4.68
CA ASN A 665 14.07 25.08 -5.06
C ASN A 665 14.59 24.31 -3.87
N ALA A 666 14.35 22.99 -3.89
CA ALA A 666 14.91 22.04 -2.94
C ALA A 666 15.43 20.81 -3.67
N TYR A 667 16.23 20.00 -3.00
CA TYR A 667 16.72 18.75 -3.58
C TYR A 667 16.60 17.59 -2.59
N LEU A 668 16.49 16.39 -3.15
CA LEU A 668 16.59 15.11 -2.47
C LEU A 668 17.68 14.30 -3.13
N ILE A 669 18.56 13.69 -2.34
CA ILE A 669 19.58 12.75 -2.81
C ILE A 669 19.55 11.52 -1.93
N GLY A 670 19.74 10.37 -2.54
CA GLY A 670 19.73 9.13 -1.78
C GLY A 670 20.05 7.90 -2.58
N GLY A 671 19.93 6.76 -1.92
CA GLY A 671 20.15 5.48 -2.58
C GLY A 671 19.64 4.30 -1.77
N THR A 672 19.40 3.22 -2.48
CA THR A 672 18.95 1.94 -1.94
C THR A 672 19.90 0.84 -2.36
N LEU A 673 20.39 0.06 -1.40
CA LEU A 673 21.12 -1.18 -1.61
C LEU A 673 20.16 -2.34 -1.36
N THR A 674 20.04 -3.25 -2.33
CA THR A 674 19.21 -4.44 -2.21
C THR A 674 20.03 -5.68 -2.53
N PHE A 675 20.05 -6.63 -1.60
CA PHE A 675 20.55 -7.97 -1.85
C PHE A 675 19.42 -8.97 -1.66
N LYS A 676 19.14 -9.79 -2.65
CA LYS A 676 18.15 -10.88 -2.57
C LYS A 676 18.76 -12.12 -3.18
N GLY A 677 18.72 -13.23 -2.46
CA GLY A 677 19.35 -14.44 -2.97
C GLY A 677 18.96 -15.72 -2.28
N GLN A 678 19.16 -16.79 -3.03
CA GLN A 678 19.06 -18.16 -2.57
C GLN A 678 20.47 -18.63 -2.18
N LEU A 679 20.76 -18.71 -0.87
CA LEU A 679 22.07 -19.14 -0.35
C LEU A 679 22.27 -20.64 -0.55
N THR A 680 21.19 -21.40 -0.40
CA THR A 680 21.11 -22.84 -0.68
C THR A 680 19.72 -23.17 -1.22
N ASN A 681 19.44 -24.41 -1.55
CA ASN A 681 18.10 -24.84 -1.98
C ASN A 681 17.00 -24.59 -0.89
N THR A 682 17.40 -24.39 0.35
CA THR A 682 16.48 -24.22 1.48
C THR A 682 16.59 -22.87 2.17
N TRP A 683 17.70 -22.14 1.99
CA TRP A 683 17.94 -20.85 2.63
C TRP A 683 17.87 -19.70 1.65
N ASN A 684 17.04 -18.73 1.94
CA ASN A 684 16.91 -17.48 1.21
C ASN A 684 17.25 -16.30 2.12
N THR A 685 17.76 -15.23 1.53
CA THR A 685 18.03 -13.98 2.26
C THR A 685 17.57 -12.79 1.46
N ARG A 686 17.15 -11.74 2.18
CA ARG A 686 16.89 -10.41 1.63
C ARG A 686 17.51 -9.37 2.57
N THR A 687 18.23 -8.43 1.99
CA THR A 687 18.75 -7.28 2.72
C THR A 687 18.44 -6.02 1.93
N THR A 688 17.96 -4.99 2.62
CA THR A 688 17.71 -3.68 2.02
C THR A 688 18.18 -2.61 2.98
N ILE A 689 18.91 -1.62 2.46
CA ILE A 689 19.38 -0.45 3.20
C ILE A 689 19.06 0.77 2.36
N THR A 690 18.39 1.75 2.95
CA THR A 690 17.98 3.00 2.28
C THR A 690 18.45 4.20 3.07
N TYR A 691 19.00 5.17 2.36
CA TYR A 691 19.39 6.47 2.89
C TYR A 691 18.87 7.58 1.98
N THR A 692 18.37 8.65 2.59
CA THR A 692 17.89 9.86 1.90
C THR A 692 18.30 11.09 2.68
N GLU A 693 18.71 12.13 1.96
CA GLU A 693 18.97 13.48 2.47
C GLU A 693 18.22 14.48 1.58
N GLY A 694 17.80 15.60 2.15
CA GLY A 694 17.13 16.65 1.39
C GLY A 694 17.19 18.00 2.09
N ASN A 695 17.45 19.05 1.30
CA ASN A 695 17.58 20.42 1.80
C ASN A 695 17.05 21.42 0.77
N THR A 696 16.65 22.59 1.25
CA THR A 696 16.43 23.75 0.40
C THR A 696 17.76 24.29 -0.15
N TYR A 697 17.74 24.87 -1.35
CA TYR A 697 18.97 25.42 -1.95
C TYR A 697 19.41 26.73 -1.27
N ASP A 698 18.45 27.59 -0.94
CA ASP A 698 18.71 28.94 -0.47
C ASP A 698 19.12 28.95 1.00
N THR A 699 18.30 28.40 1.89
CA THR A 699 18.48 28.46 3.34
C THR A 699 19.23 27.26 3.90
N LYS A 700 19.42 26.20 3.11
CA LYS A 700 19.98 24.91 3.55
C LYS A 700 19.18 24.26 4.68
N GLU A 701 17.91 24.63 4.83
CA GLU A 701 17.02 24.01 5.80
C GLU A 701 16.71 22.57 5.39
N PRO A 702 16.74 21.61 6.32
CA PRO A 702 16.31 20.25 6.04
C PRO A 702 14.87 20.19 5.52
N LEU A 703 14.58 19.31 4.59
CA LEU A 703 13.21 19.03 4.18
C LEU A 703 12.51 18.16 5.23
N SER A 704 11.20 18.35 5.37
CA SER A 704 10.37 17.48 6.21
C SER A 704 10.22 16.07 5.61
N SER A 705 9.86 15.11 6.46
CA SER A 705 9.55 13.72 6.09
C SER A 705 10.74 12.90 5.58
N ILE A 706 11.98 13.37 5.84
CA ILE A 706 13.21 12.64 5.53
C ILE A 706 13.52 11.68 6.68
N PRO A 707 13.34 10.35 6.53
CA PRO A 707 13.69 9.40 7.58
C PRO A 707 15.22 9.28 7.72
N PRO A 708 15.74 8.89 8.88
CA PRO A 708 17.13 8.49 9.01
C PRO A 708 17.43 7.24 8.18
N LEU A 709 18.71 6.85 8.08
CA LEU A 709 19.07 5.57 7.47
C LEU A 709 18.26 4.44 8.07
N PHE A 710 17.68 3.58 7.23
CA PHE A 710 16.89 2.43 7.68
C PHE A 710 17.13 1.21 6.80
N GLY A 711 16.80 0.06 7.33
CA GLY A 711 16.96 -1.17 6.57
C GLY A 711 16.38 -2.40 7.26
N ARG A 712 16.48 -3.50 6.53
CA ARG A 712 16.01 -4.82 6.95
C ARG A 712 16.99 -5.90 6.46
N VAL A 713 17.22 -6.90 7.29
CA VAL A 713 17.98 -8.10 6.95
C VAL A 713 17.11 -9.31 7.29
N GLU A 714 16.89 -10.19 6.34
CA GLU A 714 16.04 -11.37 6.48
C GLU A 714 16.79 -12.64 6.09
N PHE A 715 16.59 -13.71 6.88
CA PHE A 715 17.02 -15.07 6.58
C PHE A 715 15.82 -16.00 6.72
N ASN A 716 15.47 -16.69 5.65
CA ASN A 716 14.32 -17.57 5.58
C ASN A 716 14.77 -18.99 5.22
N TYR A 717 14.25 -19.96 5.93
CA TYR A 717 14.43 -21.39 5.71
C TYR A 717 13.12 -22.01 5.25
N VAL A 718 13.15 -22.67 4.13
CA VAL A 718 11.97 -23.34 3.54
C VAL A 718 12.34 -24.80 3.27
N ARG A 719 11.66 -25.73 3.90
CA ARG A 719 11.81 -27.16 3.63
C ARG A 719 10.54 -27.91 3.98
N ASN A 720 10.04 -28.71 3.05
CA ASN A 720 8.85 -29.53 3.20
C ASN A 720 7.65 -28.69 3.67
N ARG A 721 7.10 -29.02 4.85
CA ARG A 721 5.93 -28.36 5.45
C ARG A 721 6.29 -27.16 6.34
N VAL A 722 7.57 -26.86 6.51
CA VAL A 722 8.04 -25.80 7.40
C VAL A 722 8.68 -24.67 6.61
N GLU A 723 8.18 -23.47 6.83
CA GLU A 723 8.83 -22.24 6.46
C GLU A 723 9.09 -21.45 7.75
N THR A 724 10.31 -21.00 7.98
CA THR A 724 10.66 -20.23 9.17
C THR A 724 11.73 -19.21 8.83
N GLY A 725 11.80 -18.13 9.60
CA GLY A 725 12.80 -17.11 9.37
C GLY A 725 12.99 -16.18 10.54
N VAL A 726 14.11 -15.48 10.48
CA VAL A 726 14.43 -14.37 11.37
C VAL A 726 14.66 -13.13 10.54
N ASN A 727 14.22 -12.00 11.02
CA ASN A 727 14.54 -10.72 10.41
C ASN A 727 14.94 -9.69 11.47
N MET A 728 15.83 -8.79 11.06
CA MET A 728 16.23 -7.62 11.82
C MET A 728 15.77 -6.38 11.06
N VAL A 729 15.00 -5.53 11.71
CA VAL A 729 14.63 -4.20 11.21
C VAL A 729 15.41 -3.18 12.03
N PHE A 730 16.01 -2.19 11.38
CA PHE A 730 16.80 -1.18 12.06
C PHE A 730 16.60 0.22 11.48
N ASN A 731 16.88 1.20 12.33
CA ASN A 731 16.81 2.62 12.00
C ASN A 731 18.00 3.34 12.64
N GLY A 732 18.65 4.23 11.88
CA GLY A 732 19.74 5.07 12.39
C GLY A 732 19.23 6.22 13.27
N ILE A 733 20.15 6.98 13.78
CA ILE A 733 19.84 8.23 14.50
C ILE A 733 19.41 9.32 13.50
N LYS A 734 18.43 10.15 13.89
CA LYS A 734 18.19 11.46 13.27
C LYS A 734 18.31 12.54 14.35
N LYS A 735 19.31 13.39 14.25
CA LYS A 735 19.58 14.45 15.21
C LYS A 735 18.53 15.57 15.11
N ALA A 736 18.37 16.35 16.17
CA ALA A 736 17.43 17.47 16.20
C ALA A 736 17.75 18.51 15.11
N GLU A 737 19.03 18.75 14.80
CA GLU A 737 19.47 19.68 13.74
C GLU A 737 19.03 19.28 12.34
N ASP A 738 18.70 18.00 12.10
CA ASP A 738 18.25 17.46 10.83
C ASP A 738 16.73 17.56 10.65
N TYR A 739 16.00 18.10 11.64
CA TYR A 739 14.53 18.25 11.57
C TYR A 739 14.13 19.55 10.91
N ASN A 740 13.06 19.49 10.09
CA ASN A 740 12.38 20.68 9.63
C ASN A 740 11.43 21.18 10.72
N LEU A 741 11.79 22.32 11.35
CA LEU A 741 10.98 22.89 12.43
C LEU A 741 9.83 23.76 11.89
N SER A 742 9.99 24.35 10.71
CA SER A 742 9.03 25.31 10.14
C SER A 742 7.70 24.66 9.77
N GLU A 743 7.70 23.43 9.24
CA GLU A 743 6.49 22.74 8.83
C GLU A 743 5.79 22.02 9.99
N GLY A 744 6.51 21.65 11.06
CA GLY A 744 5.99 20.98 12.25
C GLY A 744 5.31 19.64 11.94
N ILE A 745 5.78 18.90 10.94
CA ILE A 745 5.24 17.61 10.52
C ILE A 745 6.05 16.48 11.12
N ASP A 746 7.38 16.68 11.26
CA ASP A 746 8.31 15.66 11.72
C ASP A 746 8.18 15.37 13.23
N ASN A 747 7.29 16.12 13.93
CA ASN A 747 6.93 15.86 15.33
C ASN A 747 8.18 15.74 16.24
N ILE A 748 9.13 16.65 16.15
CA ILE A 748 10.33 16.65 16.98
C ILE A 748 10.01 16.61 18.49
N GLU A 749 8.90 17.22 18.88
CA GLU A 749 8.38 17.22 20.25
C GLU A 749 7.95 15.83 20.75
N GLN A 750 7.88 14.83 19.87
CA GLN A 750 7.64 13.44 20.22
C GLN A 750 8.94 12.67 20.45
N THR A 751 10.10 13.32 20.31
CA THR A 751 11.42 12.76 20.60
C THR A 751 11.86 13.06 22.02
N PRO A 752 12.91 12.41 22.57
CA PRO A 752 13.39 12.71 23.90
C PRO A 752 13.81 14.16 24.07
N PHE A 753 13.44 14.80 25.20
CA PHE A 753 13.85 16.15 25.55
C PHE A 753 15.03 16.10 26.55
N LEU A 754 16.10 16.84 26.25
CA LEU A 754 17.30 16.96 27.07
C LEU A 754 17.16 18.18 28.00
N ILE A 755 16.76 17.96 29.23
CA ILE A 755 16.46 19.03 30.21
C ILE A 755 17.72 19.92 30.44
N ASP A 756 18.89 19.32 30.55
CA ASP A 756 20.14 20.04 30.79
C ASP A 756 20.60 20.94 29.65
N GLN A 757 20.11 20.71 28.45
CA GLN A 757 20.46 21.43 27.22
C GLN A 757 19.30 22.27 26.66
N ASP A 758 18.10 22.17 27.27
CA ASP A 758 16.87 22.81 26.82
C ASP A 758 16.58 22.55 25.32
N THR A 759 16.77 21.31 24.85
CA THR A 759 16.60 20.94 23.46
C THR A 759 16.14 19.49 23.29
N TYR A 760 15.65 19.15 22.09
CA TYR A 760 15.30 17.78 21.75
C TYR A 760 16.55 16.99 21.29
N TYR A 761 16.58 15.71 21.60
CA TYR A 761 17.65 14.79 21.13
C TYR A 761 17.50 14.44 19.65
N GLY A 762 16.26 14.41 19.17
CA GLY A 762 15.93 13.83 17.89
C GLY A 762 15.50 12.36 18.04
N SER A 763 15.45 11.61 16.94
CA SER A 763 15.04 10.20 16.95
C SER A 763 16.21 9.30 17.29
N PRO A 764 16.19 8.58 18.43
CA PRO A 764 17.24 7.62 18.77
C PRO A 764 17.30 6.46 17.77
N PRO A 765 18.49 5.86 17.56
CA PRO A 765 18.60 4.66 16.75
C PRO A 765 17.95 3.46 17.46
N TRP A 766 17.42 2.53 16.67
CA TRP A 766 16.81 1.32 17.20
C TRP A 766 16.94 0.14 16.24
N TYR A 767 16.78 -1.06 16.76
CA TYR A 767 16.58 -2.26 15.97
C TYR A 767 15.63 -3.23 16.69
N THR A 768 14.96 -4.08 15.91
CA THR A 768 14.18 -5.20 16.41
C THR A 768 14.62 -6.50 15.76
N LEU A 769 14.53 -7.57 16.51
CA LEU A 769 14.66 -8.94 16.01
C LEU A 769 13.29 -9.58 16.03
N ASN A 770 12.91 -10.20 14.91
CA ASN A 770 11.61 -10.83 14.73
C ASN A 770 11.83 -12.27 14.24
N TYR A 771 10.91 -13.15 14.57
CA TYR A 771 10.90 -14.55 14.18
C TYR A 771 9.52 -14.91 13.67
N TYR A 772 9.45 -15.74 12.62
CA TYR A 772 8.21 -16.38 12.20
C TYR A 772 8.41 -17.86 11.90
N MET A 773 7.33 -18.61 12.03
CA MET A 773 7.23 -20.00 11.59
C MET A 773 5.86 -20.25 10.99
N ARG A 774 5.83 -20.80 9.78
CA ARG A 774 4.65 -21.32 9.10
C ARG A 774 4.77 -22.82 9.00
N PHE A 775 3.74 -23.52 9.42
CA PHE A 775 3.65 -24.96 9.37
C PHE A 775 2.41 -25.39 8.56
N LYS A 776 2.62 -26.05 7.44
CA LYS A 776 1.55 -26.62 6.60
C LYS A 776 1.06 -27.90 7.24
N THR A 777 -0.02 -27.84 8.03
CA THR A 777 -0.58 -29.00 8.73
C THR A 777 -1.24 -29.99 7.77
N SER A 778 -1.85 -29.46 6.71
CA SER A 778 -2.48 -30.22 5.63
C SER A 778 -2.40 -29.44 4.32
N LYS A 779 -2.96 -30.00 3.25
CA LYS A 779 -3.12 -29.22 1.99
C LYS A 779 -4.13 -28.06 2.09
N TYR A 780 -4.90 -28.02 3.18
CA TYR A 780 -5.96 -27.05 3.39
C TYR A 780 -5.67 -26.03 4.49
N VAL A 781 -4.77 -26.36 5.43
CA VAL A 781 -4.60 -25.55 6.64
C VAL A 781 -3.13 -25.31 6.94
N ASP A 782 -2.81 -24.03 7.10
CA ASP A 782 -1.52 -23.55 7.57
C ASP A 782 -1.66 -22.89 8.95
N LEU A 783 -0.69 -23.14 9.81
CA LEU A 783 -0.55 -22.45 11.10
C LEU A 783 0.69 -21.55 11.05
N LEU A 784 0.53 -20.31 11.49
CA LEU A 784 1.64 -19.36 11.60
C LEU A 784 1.77 -18.89 13.05
N ILE A 785 3.02 -18.74 13.47
CA ILE A 785 3.42 -18.14 14.73
C ILE A 785 4.42 -17.04 14.39
N ASN A 786 4.15 -15.80 14.82
CA ASN A 786 5.10 -14.71 14.71
C ASN A 786 5.47 -14.24 16.12
N VAL A 787 6.73 -13.90 16.32
CA VAL A 787 7.24 -13.23 17.51
C VAL A 787 7.96 -11.97 17.05
N ASP A 788 7.31 -10.83 17.22
CA ASP A 788 7.86 -9.56 16.82
C ASP A 788 8.54 -8.89 18.01
N ASN A 789 9.59 -8.10 17.72
CA ASN A 789 10.36 -7.38 18.74
C ASN A 789 10.75 -8.29 19.93
N ILE A 790 11.45 -9.39 19.66
CA ILE A 790 11.84 -10.41 20.65
C ILE A 790 12.54 -9.80 21.87
N MET A 791 13.32 -8.74 21.64
CA MET A 791 14.11 -8.06 22.68
C MET A 791 13.26 -7.09 23.52
N ASP A 792 11.99 -6.91 23.17
CA ASP A 792 11.06 -5.95 23.82
C ASP A 792 11.58 -4.51 23.87
N HIS A 793 12.30 -4.09 22.83
CA HIS A 793 12.85 -2.75 22.72
C HIS A 793 11.73 -1.70 22.58
N HIS A 794 11.81 -0.64 23.40
CA HIS A 794 11.02 0.55 23.17
C HIS A 794 11.64 1.38 22.06
N TYR A 795 10.82 1.79 21.10
CA TYR A 795 11.20 2.72 20.04
C TYR A 795 9.99 3.46 19.49
N LYS A 796 10.24 4.55 18.78
CA LYS A 796 9.24 5.20 17.91
C LYS A 796 9.78 5.24 16.50
N GLU A 797 8.91 5.01 15.53
CA GLU A 797 9.21 5.30 14.14
C GLU A 797 9.41 6.80 13.94
N PHE A 798 10.29 7.18 13.01
CA PHE A 798 10.54 8.58 12.69
C PHE A 798 9.21 9.32 12.44
N ALA A 799 9.10 10.54 12.98
CA ALA A 799 7.94 11.43 12.90
C ALA A 799 6.63 10.86 13.49
N SER A 800 6.66 9.71 14.18
CA SER A 800 5.48 9.10 14.81
C SER A 800 5.25 9.63 16.22
N ALA A 801 3.98 9.81 16.57
CA ALA A 801 3.59 10.20 17.94
C ALA A 801 3.40 8.97 18.83
N ILE A 802 2.88 7.90 18.26
CA ILE A 802 2.67 6.62 18.96
C ILE A 802 3.99 5.84 19.05
N SER A 803 4.25 5.23 20.20
CA SER A 803 5.35 4.26 20.33
C SER A 803 5.01 2.98 19.56
N ALA A 804 6.02 2.36 19.01
CA ALA A 804 5.88 1.11 18.29
C ALA A 804 5.53 -0.07 19.22
N PRO A 805 4.97 -1.17 18.70
CA PRO A 805 4.65 -2.36 19.48
C PRO A 805 5.86 -2.93 20.22
N GLY A 806 5.67 -3.32 21.49
CA GLY A 806 6.61 -4.12 22.24
C GLY A 806 6.66 -5.56 21.73
N ARG A 807 7.14 -6.50 22.56
CA ARG A 807 7.15 -7.91 22.19
C ARG A 807 5.73 -8.40 21.94
N ASN A 808 5.54 -8.97 20.74
CA ASN A 808 4.25 -9.47 20.29
C ASN A 808 4.34 -10.97 19.96
N PHE A 809 3.36 -11.73 20.40
CA PHE A 809 3.12 -13.10 19.95
C PHE A 809 1.83 -13.09 19.14
N SER A 810 1.90 -13.50 17.89
CA SER A 810 0.70 -13.66 17.08
C SER A 810 0.55 -15.08 16.56
N PHE A 811 -0.71 -15.54 16.53
CA PHE A 811 -1.12 -16.85 16.06
C PHE A 811 -2.10 -16.66 14.91
N THR A 812 -1.81 -17.28 13.78
CA THR A 812 -2.68 -17.21 12.61
C THR A 812 -2.98 -18.59 12.10
N VAL A 813 -4.25 -18.80 11.76
CA VAL A 813 -4.75 -19.99 11.05
C VAL A 813 -5.20 -19.54 9.67
N ILE A 814 -4.68 -20.16 8.62
CA ILE A 814 -5.11 -19.93 7.24
C ILE A 814 -5.69 -21.23 6.71
N GLY A 815 -6.90 -21.18 6.20
CA GLY A 815 -7.60 -22.30 5.56
C GLY A 815 -7.87 -22.00 4.09
N ASN A 816 -7.61 -22.98 3.20
CA ASN A 816 -7.91 -22.89 1.77
C ASN A 816 -8.60 -24.20 1.36
N PHE A 817 -9.86 -24.15 0.98
CA PHE A 817 -10.74 -25.33 0.78
C PHE A 817 -11.31 -25.42 -0.64
#